data_69ee1ca76b7bdbf11dbbd3bdfd6dd95c
#
_entry.id   69ee1ca76b7bdbf11dbbd3bdfd6dd95c
#
_cell.length_a   1.000
_cell.length_b   1.000
_cell.length_c   1.000
_cell.angle_alpha   90.00
_cell.angle_beta   90.00
_cell.angle_gamma   90.00
#
_symmetry.space_group_name_H-M   'P 1'
#
loop_
_entity.id
_entity.type
_entity.pdbx_description
1 polymer ?
#
loop_
_entity_poly.entity_id
_entity_poly.type
_entity_poly.pdbx_seq_one_letter_code
_entity_poly.pdbx_strand_id
1 'polypeptide(L)'
;MTSRRDFIKRIPLTGCAVALNVGATELPSGATQSGESAQLQFDPEPAGPLAPLDNLRVKSSIVGRFQVRDGNHQVYFEGKLDGATDFVVAGALGAHSVALLAADGAPLAMRTFRVECRTSIEDEGGAMGQLLKDLYWTMATDGPVSAMRYKGEVFTCWDTWLLDNTSSLKGMKYFWPEVKSNVDFYAASQREDGMVFENFEPRTTVETDWERRFNYGDFTRPAEDGWLLLRRSPVENHVEHMFLEAIYFSWKASGDTAWMATKLDAAIRAVKYSTTDPYRWSEKYKLLKRGLTIDTWDFLCESEAKLVGGDFMVIDLNKTHFGVFFGDNANMIAGLRRLAEMLKAAGRSEESPTYTALADRLEQRLNALAWNGDFFVHWIPEDRNLTFDLGVDMDRQVSLSNAYSLNRGISHEQCAAILRTYQRIRKEMPATSPGEFYAIFPPFERGFSEENEKWEYMNSGVMSCTAGELARGAFDHGFEEYGADILDRYAKIAAAHHGFVPAILRGKKPVAPTRQFVQVDLRSVANADFGPGTSEVLGWMNEPSNDLASMPRGHQVFREIPFDVIAPASNGCRACLAISSVERFKRHASISINRTARSLNLLHTKGGDDLVGKLTLHYADGATHWEYIRAGININHWWAPVDSQFNERSGPGRSERMQVAWRGGNQKFGNLGIYVVGFEHPHPEKVIAAVDFDCLDTGAKWMVAGLTLCDAPIYLPPWNDVSYGMPNNWGAAALTAAIVEGLAGVQDRGTAFSRARIAPRWPAAGTNTAKVSVGYPASQGYVRYNYECDRASGRIAMDFTGSAEQFDVELLLKPGKMIRRAILDGNEIKVETRTIESSRYAVIVAEGFAAHQLMLEFA
;
A
#
# COMPACT_ATOMS: atom_id res chain seq x y z
N MET A 1 -22.75 11.74 7.63
CA MET A 1 -21.78 10.73 7.24
C MET A 1 -20.83 10.53 8.40
N THR A 2 -20.94 9.44 9.14
CA THR A 2 -20.07 9.09 10.25
C THR A 2 -18.71 8.69 9.73
N SER A 3 -17.65 9.31 10.20
CA SER A 3 -16.29 9.05 9.75
C SER A 3 -15.85 7.63 10.16
N ARG A 4 -14.98 7.02 9.36
CA ARG A 4 -14.30 5.73 9.61
C ARG A 4 -13.72 5.61 11.05
N ARG A 5 -13.43 6.72 11.72
CA ARG A 5 -12.87 6.77 13.08
C ARG A 5 -13.84 6.45 14.22
N ASP A 6 -15.15 6.62 14.01
CA ASP A 6 -16.12 6.36 15.08
C ASP A 6 -16.47 4.89 15.24
N PHE A 7 -16.21 4.07 14.22
CA PHE A 7 -16.45 2.63 14.23
C PHE A 7 -15.34 1.83 14.94
N ILE A 8 -14.09 2.30 14.88
CA ILE A 8 -12.92 1.57 15.43
C ILE A 8 -12.88 1.61 16.97
N LYS A 9 -13.60 2.51 17.65
CA LYS A 9 -13.55 2.66 19.12
C LYS A 9 -14.41 1.68 19.93
N ARG A 10 -15.09 0.71 19.32
CA ARG A 10 -16.03 -0.18 20.02
C ARG A 10 -15.82 -1.68 19.89
N ILE A 11 -14.66 -2.14 19.47
CA ILE A 11 -14.36 -3.57 19.50
C ILE A 11 -13.32 -3.83 20.60
N PRO A 12 -13.66 -4.54 21.71
CA PRO A 12 -12.64 -5.00 22.62
C PRO A 12 -11.81 -6.08 21.90
N LEU A 13 -10.49 -5.90 21.89
CA LEU A 13 -9.51 -6.89 21.52
C LEU A 13 -9.58 -8.06 22.52
N THR A 14 -10.58 -8.92 22.40
CA THR A 14 -10.56 -10.26 22.99
C THR A 14 -9.95 -11.17 21.94
N GLY A 15 -8.65 -11.45 22.11
CA GLY A 15 -7.97 -12.49 21.35
C GLY A 15 -8.69 -13.84 21.59
N CYS A 16 -9.38 -14.34 20.59
CA CYS A 16 -9.78 -15.74 20.53
C CYS A 16 -8.52 -16.56 20.19
N ALA A 17 -7.76 -16.93 21.22
CA ALA A 17 -6.92 -18.09 21.17
C ALA A 17 -7.85 -19.32 21.21
N VAL A 18 -8.14 -19.88 20.06
CA VAL A 18 -8.74 -21.21 20.01
C VAL A 18 -7.65 -22.19 20.43
N ALA A 19 -7.65 -22.52 21.71
CA ALA A 19 -6.88 -23.64 22.21
C ALA A 19 -7.56 -24.92 21.71
N LEU A 20 -7.03 -25.50 20.64
CA LEU A 20 -7.31 -26.89 20.31
C LEU A 20 -6.65 -27.76 21.40
N ASN A 21 -7.44 -28.16 22.36
CA ASN A 21 -7.12 -29.24 23.26
C ASN A 21 -7.06 -30.54 22.45
N VAL A 22 -5.90 -30.90 21.94
CA VAL A 22 -5.62 -32.27 21.49
C VAL A 22 -5.35 -33.07 22.75
N GLY A 23 -6.31 -33.90 23.12
CA GLY A 23 -6.22 -34.80 24.25
C GLY A 23 -4.95 -35.65 24.13
N ALA A 24 -4.18 -35.64 25.18
CA ALA A 24 -3.09 -36.60 25.40
C ALA A 24 -3.71 -37.99 25.50
N THR A 25 -3.55 -38.80 24.46
CA THR A 25 -3.79 -40.25 24.58
C THR A 25 -2.68 -40.85 25.43
N GLU A 26 -3.00 -41.22 26.65
CA GLU A 26 -2.13 -42.06 27.50
C GLU A 26 -1.87 -43.38 26.76
N LEU A 27 -0.59 -43.68 26.55
CA LEU A 27 -0.13 -44.97 26.11
C LEU A 27 -0.26 -45.97 27.29
N PRO A 28 -0.63 -47.25 27.07
CA PRO A 28 -0.83 -48.22 28.13
C PRO A 28 0.47 -48.51 28.87
N SER A 29 0.42 -48.37 30.16
CA SER A 29 1.49 -48.80 31.09
C SER A 29 1.58 -50.34 31.13
N GLY A 30 2.64 -50.86 30.56
CA GLY A 30 2.90 -52.29 30.68
C GLY A 30 4.25 -52.71 30.12
N ALA A 31 5.31 -52.66 30.98
CA ALA A 31 6.39 -53.63 31.13
C ALA A 31 7.52 -53.03 31.99
N THR A 32 7.59 -53.42 33.22
CA THR A 32 8.76 -53.24 34.09
C THR A 32 9.89 -54.12 33.60
N GLN A 33 10.90 -53.51 32.91
CA GLN A 33 12.25 -54.03 32.86
C GLN A 33 13.16 -53.02 33.56
N SER A 34 13.83 -53.50 34.62
CA SER A 34 14.88 -52.77 35.35
C SER A 34 16.14 -52.65 34.48
N GLY A 35 16.21 -51.65 33.66
CA GLY A 35 17.34 -51.13 32.98
C GLY A 35 17.28 -49.61 33.11
N GLU A 36 18.41 -48.91 33.24
CA GLU A 36 18.43 -47.44 33.22
C GLU A 36 17.53 -46.94 32.10
N SER A 37 16.47 -46.23 32.47
CA SER A 37 15.53 -45.69 31.47
C SER A 37 16.30 -44.68 30.58
N ALA A 38 16.26 -44.91 29.28
CA ALA A 38 16.89 -44.04 28.32
C ALA A 38 16.38 -42.61 28.53
N GLN A 39 17.25 -41.71 28.92
CA GLN A 39 16.94 -40.29 29.04
C GLN A 39 17.40 -39.56 27.77
N LEU A 40 16.46 -39.00 27.03
CA LEU A 40 16.74 -38.12 25.91
C LEU A 40 16.45 -36.70 26.34
N GLN A 41 17.42 -35.77 26.18
CA GLN A 41 17.31 -34.38 26.62
C GLN A 41 17.82 -33.43 25.56
N PHE A 42 17.25 -32.23 25.50
CA PHE A 42 17.82 -31.13 24.71
C PHE A 42 18.80 -30.31 25.58
N ASP A 43 19.87 -29.75 24.95
CA ASP A 43 20.87 -28.96 25.65
C ASP A 43 21.34 -27.75 24.81
N PRO A 44 20.83 -26.53 25.09
CA PRO A 44 19.84 -26.22 26.12
C PRO A 44 18.43 -26.69 25.74
N GLU A 45 17.55 -26.84 26.73
CA GLU A 45 16.13 -27.07 26.50
C GLU A 45 15.52 -25.84 25.75
N PRO A 46 14.81 -26.00 24.62
CA PRO A 46 14.22 -24.90 23.90
C PRO A 46 13.22 -24.10 24.76
N ALA A 47 13.43 -22.79 24.87
CA ALA A 47 12.54 -21.88 25.62
C ALA A 47 11.20 -21.61 24.92
N GLY A 48 11.10 -22.02 23.66
CA GLY A 48 9.92 -21.80 22.80
C GLY A 48 10.06 -22.50 21.46
N PRO A 49 9.21 -22.20 20.47
CA PRO A 49 9.35 -22.73 19.13
C PRO A 49 10.71 -22.38 18.52
N LEU A 50 11.33 -23.36 17.87
CA LEU A 50 12.55 -23.17 17.09
C LEU A 50 12.21 -22.69 15.68
N ALA A 51 13.17 -22.03 15.05
CA ALA A 51 13.07 -21.70 13.64
C ALA A 51 13.84 -22.74 12.79
N PRO A 52 13.43 -22.96 11.53
CA PRO A 52 14.23 -23.75 10.60
C PRO A 52 15.65 -23.18 10.49
N LEU A 53 16.64 -24.02 10.25
CA LEU A 53 18.09 -23.75 10.29
C LEU A 53 18.67 -23.43 11.68
N ASP A 54 17.89 -23.49 12.75
CA ASP A 54 18.45 -23.47 14.10
C ASP A 54 19.18 -24.78 14.38
N ASN A 55 20.24 -24.71 15.16
CA ASN A 55 20.95 -25.90 15.65
C ASN A 55 20.35 -26.35 16.96
N LEU A 56 20.03 -27.63 17.05
CA LEU A 56 19.53 -28.25 18.28
C LEU A 56 20.46 -29.40 18.72
N ARG A 57 20.91 -29.32 19.95
CA ARG A 57 21.73 -30.38 20.57
C ARG A 57 20.86 -31.35 21.35
N VAL A 58 21.04 -32.63 21.08
CA VAL A 58 20.39 -33.73 21.80
C VAL A 58 21.41 -34.55 22.55
N LYS A 59 21.10 -34.93 23.80
CA LYS A 59 21.90 -35.76 24.66
C LYS A 59 21.17 -37.03 25.07
N SER A 60 21.91 -38.14 25.22
CA SER A 60 21.38 -39.37 25.76
C SER A 60 22.39 -40.08 26.64
N SER A 61 21.90 -40.70 27.68
CA SER A 61 22.69 -41.62 28.51
C SER A 61 22.99 -42.96 27.84
N ILE A 62 22.29 -43.27 26.74
CA ILE A 62 22.39 -44.53 26.01
C ILE A 62 22.88 -44.25 24.59
N VAL A 63 23.83 -45.04 24.10
CA VAL A 63 24.28 -45.00 22.71
C VAL A 63 23.28 -45.73 21.83
N GLY A 64 22.87 -45.08 20.73
CA GLY A 64 21.93 -45.66 19.81
C GLY A 64 21.80 -44.87 18.48
N ARG A 65 21.00 -45.41 17.58
CA ARG A 65 20.58 -44.69 16.39
C ARG A 65 19.41 -43.73 16.75
N PHE A 66 19.45 -42.54 16.28
CA PHE A 66 18.28 -41.63 16.43
C PHE A 66 17.80 -41.09 15.11
N GLN A 67 16.53 -40.73 15.07
CA GLN A 67 15.85 -40.11 13.96
C GLN A 67 15.17 -38.82 14.41
N VAL A 68 15.16 -37.82 13.54
CA VAL A 68 14.39 -36.59 13.70
C VAL A 68 13.30 -36.53 12.60
N ARG A 69 12.06 -36.37 13.03
CA ARG A 69 10.90 -36.26 12.14
C ARG A 69 10.29 -34.88 12.23
N ASP A 70 9.86 -34.37 11.09
CA ASP A 70 9.21 -33.06 10.96
C ASP A 70 7.69 -33.10 11.32
N GLY A 71 7.01 -31.97 11.12
CA GLY A 71 5.57 -31.83 11.38
C GLY A 71 4.68 -32.74 10.53
N ASN A 72 5.17 -33.26 9.41
CA ASN A 72 4.51 -34.25 8.56
C ASN A 72 4.99 -35.69 8.83
N HIS A 73 5.73 -35.90 9.91
CA HIS A 73 6.34 -37.18 10.30
C HIS A 73 7.39 -37.72 9.31
N GLN A 74 7.92 -36.91 8.41
CA GLN A 74 8.98 -37.28 7.50
C GLN A 74 10.33 -37.20 8.22
N VAL A 75 11.21 -38.21 7.99
CA VAL A 75 12.55 -38.19 8.54
C VAL A 75 13.42 -37.22 7.75
N TYR A 76 13.99 -36.22 8.42
CA TYR A 76 14.91 -35.28 7.78
C TYR A 76 16.34 -35.34 8.34
N PHE A 77 16.52 -36.07 9.45
CA PHE A 77 17.84 -36.33 10.00
C PHE A 77 17.91 -37.72 10.63
N GLU A 78 18.98 -38.44 10.37
CA GLU A 78 19.34 -39.69 11.04
C GLU A 78 20.79 -39.65 11.46
N GLY A 79 21.09 -40.22 12.60
CA GLY A 79 22.46 -40.26 13.11
C GLY A 79 22.68 -41.25 14.24
N LYS A 80 23.94 -41.38 14.65
CA LYS A 80 24.33 -42.07 15.89
C LYS A 80 24.37 -41.05 17.02
N LEU A 81 23.71 -41.37 18.12
CA LEU A 81 23.78 -40.60 19.35
C LEU A 81 24.70 -41.33 20.31
N ASP A 82 25.84 -40.70 20.65
CA ASP A 82 26.87 -41.18 21.54
C ASP A 82 27.26 -40.04 22.50
N GLY A 83 26.52 -39.96 23.61
CA GLY A 83 26.58 -38.84 24.53
C GLY A 83 25.78 -37.63 24.04
N ALA A 84 26.27 -36.91 23.03
CA ALA A 84 25.57 -35.76 22.46
C ALA A 84 25.81 -35.62 20.95
N THR A 85 24.81 -35.08 20.24
CA THR A 85 24.90 -34.78 18.78
C THR A 85 24.09 -33.53 18.47
N ASP A 86 24.61 -32.73 17.56
CA ASP A 86 23.92 -31.56 17.01
C ASP A 86 23.26 -31.91 15.68
N PHE A 87 22.11 -31.32 15.42
CA PHE A 87 21.46 -31.39 14.12
C PHE A 87 20.81 -30.05 13.75
N VAL A 88 20.65 -29.79 12.46
CA VAL A 88 20.00 -28.60 11.93
C VAL A 88 18.48 -28.86 11.79
N VAL A 89 17.67 -27.98 12.32
CA VAL A 89 16.21 -28.03 12.21
C VAL A 89 15.77 -27.77 10.76
N ALA A 90 14.97 -28.67 10.18
CA ALA A 90 14.49 -28.59 8.79
C ALA A 90 13.14 -29.31 8.64
N GLY A 91 12.59 -29.36 7.42
CA GLY A 91 11.35 -30.05 7.09
C GLY A 91 10.08 -29.24 7.41
N ALA A 92 8.93 -29.90 7.37
CA ALA A 92 7.64 -29.24 7.53
C ALA A 92 7.45 -28.65 8.94
N LEU A 93 6.83 -27.46 9.03
CA LEU A 93 6.54 -26.79 10.32
C LEU A 93 5.62 -27.62 11.21
N GLY A 94 5.60 -27.32 12.51
CA GLY A 94 4.74 -27.97 13.49
C GLY A 94 5.47 -28.71 14.59
N ALA A 95 4.87 -29.81 15.07
CA ALA A 95 5.46 -30.63 16.11
C ALA A 95 6.49 -31.63 15.52
N HIS A 96 7.75 -31.44 15.86
CA HIS A 96 8.82 -32.36 15.50
C HIS A 96 9.10 -33.35 16.62
N SER A 97 9.67 -34.51 16.26
CA SER A 97 10.05 -35.51 17.23
C SER A 97 11.47 -36.02 17.02
N VAL A 98 12.20 -36.20 18.11
CA VAL A 98 13.48 -36.92 18.15
C VAL A 98 13.23 -38.24 18.85
N ALA A 99 13.52 -39.35 18.18
CA ALA A 99 13.37 -40.68 18.72
C ALA A 99 14.71 -41.38 18.77
N LEU A 100 15.12 -41.88 19.94
CA LEU A 100 16.21 -42.82 20.07
C LEU A 100 15.68 -44.23 19.82
N LEU A 101 16.35 -44.98 18.93
CA LEU A 101 15.86 -46.24 18.41
C LEU A 101 16.67 -47.41 18.92
N ALA A 102 16.03 -48.51 19.26
CA ALA A 102 16.63 -49.81 19.48
C ALA A 102 17.16 -50.44 18.16
N ALA A 103 17.90 -51.53 18.25
CA ALA A 103 18.42 -52.22 17.07
C ALA A 103 17.34 -52.78 16.13
N ASP A 104 16.15 -53.09 16.66
CA ASP A 104 14.97 -53.49 15.90
C ASP A 104 14.12 -52.34 15.35
N GLY A 105 14.53 -51.07 15.62
CA GLY A 105 13.83 -49.84 15.20
C GLY A 105 12.73 -49.37 16.16
N ALA A 106 12.49 -50.05 17.28
CA ALA A 106 11.52 -49.57 18.27
C ALA A 106 12.04 -48.34 19.03
N PRO A 107 11.18 -47.31 19.34
CA PRO A 107 11.62 -46.14 20.09
C PRO A 107 11.93 -46.52 21.56
N LEU A 108 13.14 -46.24 21.99
CA LEU A 108 13.59 -46.34 23.38
C LEU A 108 13.27 -45.10 24.20
N ALA A 109 13.32 -43.95 23.58
CA ALA A 109 12.98 -42.67 24.16
C ALA A 109 12.57 -41.71 23.05
N MET A 110 11.68 -40.74 23.35
CA MET A 110 11.20 -39.74 22.41
C MET A 110 11.05 -38.38 23.11
N ARG A 111 11.41 -37.34 22.40
CA ARG A 111 11.16 -35.94 22.79
C ARG A 111 10.53 -35.18 21.61
N THR A 112 9.76 -34.16 21.93
CA THR A 112 9.13 -33.32 20.93
C THR A 112 9.55 -31.86 21.12
N PHE A 113 9.60 -31.12 20.04
CA PHE A 113 9.78 -29.67 20.00
C PHE A 113 8.93 -29.07 18.89
N ARG A 114 8.71 -27.78 18.93
CA ARG A 114 7.88 -27.09 17.95
C ARG A 114 8.72 -26.24 17.03
N VAL A 115 8.40 -26.26 15.73
CA VAL A 115 9.08 -25.44 14.70
C VAL A 115 8.05 -24.50 14.07
N GLU A 116 8.42 -23.23 14.03
CA GLU A 116 7.62 -22.15 13.41
C GLU A 116 8.51 -21.32 12.48
N CYS A 117 7.88 -20.81 11.42
CA CYS A 117 8.52 -19.86 10.51
C CYS A 117 7.60 -18.66 10.31
N ARG A 118 8.14 -17.47 10.55
CA ARG A 118 7.44 -16.21 10.28
C ARG A 118 8.23 -15.41 9.26
N THR A 119 7.55 -14.73 8.35
CA THR A 119 8.21 -13.90 7.35
C THR A 119 8.98 -12.77 8.03
N SER A 120 10.30 -12.76 7.81
CA SER A 120 11.24 -11.80 8.38
C SER A 120 12.53 -11.75 7.56
N ILE A 121 13.21 -10.62 7.64
CA ILE A 121 14.52 -10.38 7.04
C ILE A 121 15.41 -9.73 8.08
N GLU A 122 16.62 -10.27 8.24
CA GLU A 122 17.72 -9.69 9.01
C GLU A 122 18.90 -9.50 8.05
N ASP A 123 19.06 -8.28 7.56
CA ASP A 123 20.15 -7.88 6.67
C ASP A 123 21.26 -7.16 7.45
N GLU A 124 22.50 -7.16 6.94
CA GLU A 124 23.69 -6.60 7.60
C GLU A 124 23.49 -5.13 8.06
N GLY A 125 22.83 -4.31 7.24
CA GLY A 125 22.52 -2.91 7.55
C GLY A 125 21.19 -2.72 8.28
N GLY A 126 20.35 -3.74 8.36
CA GLY A 126 19.01 -3.69 8.98
C GLY A 126 17.96 -2.88 8.25
N ALA A 127 18.31 -2.22 7.13
CA ALA A 127 17.41 -1.30 6.42
C ALA A 127 16.25 -2.02 5.74
N MET A 128 16.52 -3.16 5.10
CA MET A 128 15.48 -3.92 4.39
C MET A 128 14.59 -4.68 5.36
N GLY A 129 15.17 -5.22 6.45
CA GLY A 129 14.39 -5.81 7.54
C GLY A 129 13.48 -4.79 8.24
N GLN A 130 13.95 -3.56 8.44
CA GLN A 130 13.12 -2.49 8.99
C GLN A 130 12.02 -2.09 8.00
N LEU A 131 12.36 -1.90 6.72
CA LEU A 131 11.36 -1.60 5.69
C LEU A 131 10.27 -2.68 5.63
N LEU A 132 10.63 -3.97 5.67
CA LEU A 132 9.64 -5.05 5.69
C LEU A 132 8.69 -4.96 6.90
N LYS A 133 9.20 -4.58 8.08
CA LYS A 133 8.36 -4.34 9.27
C LYS A 133 7.43 -3.14 9.08
N ASP A 134 7.94 -2.05 8.53
CA ASP A 134 7.15 -0.84 8.25
C ASP A 134 6.03 -1.12 7.24
N LEU A 135 6.32 -1.92 6.21
CA LEU A 135 5.32 -2.37 5.23
C LEU A 135 4.26 -3.27 5.87
N TYR A 136 4.66 -4.22 6.73
CA TYR A 136 3.70 -5.01 7.50
C TYR A 136 2.78 -4.15 8.36
N TRP A 137 3.33 -3.18 9.11
CA TRP A 137 2.54 -2.28 9.93
C TRP A 137 1.63 -1.36 9.10
N THR A 138 2.10 -0.90 7.95
CA THR A 138 1.28 -0.14 7.01
C THR A 138 0.07 -0.96 6.58
N MET A 139 0.26 -2.20 6.11
CA MET A 139 -0.81 -3.08 5.70
C MET A 139 -1.76 -3.44 6.85
N ALA A 140 -1.22 -3.77 8.03
CA ALA A 140 -2.02 -4.16 9.20
C ALA A 140 -2.85 -3.01 9.78
N THR A 141 -2.40 -1.76 9.58
CA THR A 141 -3.11 -0.55 10.06
C THR A 141 -4.23 -0.13 9.11
N ASP A 142 -4.04 -0.29 7.81
CA ASP A 142 -5.02 0.08 6.78
C ASP A 142 -6.11 -0.99 6.55
N GLY A 143 -5.83 -2.25 6.86
CA GLY A 143 -6.80 -3.37 6.80
C GLY A 143 -6.83 -4.13 8.11
N PRO A 144 -7.56 -5.24 8.25
CA PRO A 144 -8.73 -5.72 7.54
C PRO A 144 -10.00 -4.94 7.92
N VAL A 145 -10.94 -4.90 7.00
CA VAL A 145 -12.08 -3.98 7.12
C VAL A 145 -13.18 -4.50 8.02
N SER A 146 -13.61 -5.74 7.90
CA SER A 146 -14.66 -6.29 8.76
C SER A 146 -15.04 -7.75 8.43
N ALA A 147 -15.69 -8.40 9.38
CA ALA A 147 -16.51 -9.57 9.11
C ALA A 147 -17.90 -9.13 8.62
N MET A 148 -18.38 -9.74 7.55
CA MET A 148 -19.67 -9.44 6.96
C MET A 148 -20.47 -10.73 6.76
N ARG A 149 -21.80 -10.66 6.99
CA ARG A 149 -22.71 -11.77 6.73
C ARG A 149 -23.42 -11.59 5.39
N TYR A 150 -23.41 -12.64 4.59
CA TYR A 150 -24.09 -12.67 3.31
C TYR A 150 -24.53 -14.10 2.98
N LYS A 151 -25.82 -14.30 2.68
CA LYS A 151 -26.44 -15.62 2.39
C LYS A 151 -26.15 -16.70 3.44
N GLY A 152 -26.12 -16.33 4.72
CA GLY A 152 -25.90 -17.26 5.84
C GLY A 152 -24.43 -17.54 6.15
N GLU A 153 -23.49 -16.98 5.41
CA GLU A 153 -22.05 -17.13 5.63
C GLU A 153 -21.40 -15.87 6.16
N VAL A 154 -20.26 -16.01 6.84
CA VAL A 154 -19.46 -14.89 7.36
C VAL A 154 -18.19 -14.78 6.53
N PHE A 155 -17.93 -13.58 6.01
CA PHE A 155 -16.77 -13.26 5.20
C PHE A 155 -15.89 -12.23 5.91
N THR A 156 -14.58 -12.42 5.83
CA THR A 156 -13.58 -11.46 6.32
C THR A 156 -12.83 -10.86 5.12
N CYS A 157 -12.85 -9.54 5.02
CA CYS A 157 -12.29 -8.83 3.88
C CYS A 157 -11.21 -7.85 4.31
N TRP A 158 -10.15 -7.70 3.51
CA TRP A 158 -9.08 -6.72 3.69
C TRP A 158 -9.55 -5.32 3.36
N ASP A 159 -10.20 -5.20 2.22
CA ASP A 159 -10.81 -3.99 1.73
C ASP A 159 -12.17 -4.31 1.13
N THR A 160 -13.03 -3.31 1.04
CA THR A 160 -14.32 -3.40 0.38
C THR A 160 -14.20 -3.33 -1.15
N TRP A 161 -13.07 -2.84 -1.65
CA TRP A 161 -12.75 -2.79 -3.08
C TRP A 161 -11.98 -4.03 -3.50
N LEU A 162 -12.43 -4.68 -4.58
CA LEU A 162 -11.76 -5.88 -5.11
C LEU A 162 -10.34 -5.60 -5.58
N LEU A 163 -10.12 -4.44 -6.21
CA LEU A 163 -8.79 -4.00 -6.66
C LEU A 163 -7.81 -3.90 -5.49
N ASP A 164 -8.21 -3.19 -4.42
CA ASP A 164 -7.36 -2.97 -3.25
C ASP A 164 -7.10 -4.27 -2.50
N ASN A 165 -8.14 -5.10 -2.33
CA ASN A 165 -7.99 -6.41 -1.73
C ASN A 165 -7.03 -7.32 -2.52
N THR A 166 -7.20 -7.41 -3.84
CA THR A 166 -6.35 -8.26 -4.72
C THR A 166 -4.91 -7.77 -4.71
N SER A 167 -4.71 -6.46 -4.76
CA SER A 167 -3.39 -5.86 -4.71
C SER A 167 -2.71 -6.08 -3.36
N SER A 168 -3.47 -5.99 -2.27
CA SER A 168 -2.99 -6.24 -0.91
C SER A 168 -2.58 -7.69 -0.68
N LEU A 169 -3.22 -8.67 -1.34
CA LEU A 169 -2.85 -10.08 -1.27
C LEU A 169 -1.41 -10.35 -1.72
N LYS A 170 -0.83 -9.52 -2.58
CA LYS A 170 0.58 -9.66 -3.01
C LYS A 170 1.56 -9.63 -1.83
N GLY A 171 1.26 -8.85 -0.79
CA GLY A 171 2.05 -8.75 0.43
C GLY A 171 1.44 -9.49 1.62
N MET A 172 0.13 -9.35 1.81
CA MET A 172 -0.54 -9.91 2.99
C MET A 172 -0.51 -11.42 3.08
N LYS A 173 -0.44 -12.15 1.95
CA LYS A 173 -0.27 -13.62 1.92
C LYS A 173 0.93 -14.13 2.74
N TYR A 174 1.94 -13.28 2.99
CA TYR A 174 3.11 -13.61 3.79
C TYR A 174 2.91 -13.43 5.30
N PHE A 175 1.80 -12.81 5.73
CA PHE A 175 1.57 -12.43 7.13
C PHE A 175 0.22 -12.90 7.66
N TRP A 176 -0.74 -13.17 6.79
CA TRP A 176 -2.13 -13.41 7.17
C TRP A 176 -2.61 -14.80 6.75
N PRO A 177 -3.28 -15.55 7.65
CA PRO A 177 -3.75 -16.91 7.35
C PRO A 177 -5.03 -16.93 6.51
N GLU A 178 -5.90 -15.91 6.62
CA GLU A 178 -7.17 -15.88 5.90
C GLU A 178 -7.01 -15.14 4.56
N VAL A 179 -6.90 -15.89 3.48
CA VAL A 179 -6.68 -15.36 2.12
C VAL A 179 -7.82 -15.70 1.16
N LYS A 180 -8.82 -16.47 1.61
CA LYS A 180 -9.89 -17.01 0.73
C LYS A 180 -11.21 -16.25 0.84
N SER A 181 -11.56 -15.80 2.04
CA SER A 181 -12.89 -15.34 2.40
C SER A 181 -13.39 -14.17 1.54
N ASN A 182 -12.51 -13.23 1.20
CA ASN A 182 -12.87 -12.12 0.32
C ASN A 182 -13.22 -12.61 -1.10
N VAL A 183 -12.44 -13.54 -1.64
CA VAL A 183 -12.71 -14.18 -2.94
C VAL A 183 -14.03 -14.95 -2.91
N ASP A 184 -14.30 -15.64 -1.82
CA ASP A 184 -15.58 -16.38 -1.63
C ASP A 184 -16.77 -15.43 -1.68
N PHE A 185 -16.66 -14.25 -1.05
CA PHE A 185 -17.69 -13.22 -1.10
C PHE A 185 -17.95 -12.72 -2.53
N TYR A 186 -16.92 -12.37 -3.29
CA TYR A 186 -17.09 -11.90 -4.66
C TYR A 186 -17.64 -12.99 -5.59
N ALA A 187 -17.24 -14.24 -5.40
CA ALA A 187 -17.83 -15.38 -6.11
C ALA A 187 -19.31 -15.57 -5.77
N ALA A 188 -19.70 -15.46 -4.48
CA ALA A 188 -21.07 -15.60 -4.00
C ALA A 188 -21.99 -14.45 -4.45
N SER A 189 -21.44 -13.25 -4.65
CA SER A 189 -22.18 -12.07 -5.10
C SER A 189 -22.19 -11.89 -6.61
N GLN A 190 -21.39 -12.63 -7.39
CA GLN A 190 -21.29 -12.54 -8.84
C GLN A 190 -22.67 -12.61 -9.52
N ARG A 191 -22.90 -11.78 -10.52
CA ARG A 191 -24.11 -11.76 -11.34
C ARG A 191 -24.15 -12.96 -12.28
N GLU A 192 -25.37 -13.37 -12.72
CA GLU A 192 -25.57 -14.55 -13.59
C GLU A 192 -24.86 -14.45 -14.94
N ASP A 193 -24.77 -13.25 -15.50
CA ASP A 193 -24.06 -12.98 -16.76
C ASP A 193 -22.52 -13.03 -16.62
N GLY A 194 -22.02 -13.09 -15.38
CA GLY A 194 -20.60 -13.19 -15.07
C GLY A 194 -19.95 -11.88 -14.59
N MET A 195 -20.68 -10.77 -14.56
CA MET A 195 -20.18 -9.52 -13.99
C MET A 195 -19.83 -9.71 -12.52
N VAL A 196 -18.65 -9.25 -12.11
CA VAL A 196 -18.22 -9.20 -10.72
C VAL A 196 -18.42 -7.77 -10.20
N PHE A 197 -18.86 -7.63 -8.96
CA PHE A 197 -18.93 -6.31 -8.33
C PHE A 197 -17.53 -5.87 -7.91
N GLU A 198 -17.25 -4.59 -8.02
CA GLU A 198 -15.94 -4.02 -7.67
C GLU A 198 -15.83 -3.66 -6.19
N ASN A 199 -16.97 -3.31 -5.58
CA ASN A 199 -17.03 -2.84 -4.20
C ASN A 199 -18.31 -3.32 -3.52
N PHE A 200 -18.24 -3.44 -2.21
CA PHE A 200 -19.40 -3.65 -1.36
C PHE A 200 -19.32 -2.77 -0.11
N GLU A 201 -20.46 -2.41 0.42
CA GLU A 201 -20.55 -1.59 1.63
C GLU A 201 -21.80 -1.96 2.43
N PRO A 202 -21.64 -2.30 3.73
CA PRO A 202 -22.79 -2.44 4.62
C PRO A 202 -23.51 -1.09 4.77
N ARG A 203 -24.83 -1.09 4.66
CA ARG A 203 -25.69 0.08 4.75
C ARG A 203 -26.81 -0.11 5.73
N THR A 204 -27.28 0.97 6.34
CA THR A 204 -28.48 0.99 7.19
C THR A 204 -29.74 1.37 6.42
N THR A 205 -29.61 1.84 5.21
CA THR A 205 -30.68 2.33 4.33
C THR A 205 -30.50 1.82 2.92
N VAL A 206 -31.60 1.83 2.15
CA VAL A 206 -31.59 1.54 0.71
C VAL A 206 -30.78 2.58 -0.04
N GLU A 207 -30.20 2.18 -1.17
CA GLU A 207 -29.48 3.04 -2.10
C GLU A 207 -30.31 4.27 -2.54
N THR A 208 -29.63 5.41 -2.67
CA THR A 208 -30.22 6.65 -3.16
C THR A 208 -30.23 6.74 -4.70
N ASP A 209 -31.04 7.63 -5.26
CA ASP A 209 -31.06 7.86 -6.72
C ASP A 209 -29.73 8.43 -7.23
N TRP A 210 -28.99 9.14 -6.38
CA TRP A 210 -27.65 9.63 -6.73
C TRP A 210 -26.67 8.47 -6.90
N GLU A 211 -26.68 7.50 -5.99
CA GLU A 211 -25.80 6.32 -6.07
C GLU A 211 -26.10 5.46 -7.31
N ARG A 212 -27.38 5.36 -7.71
CA ARG A 212 -27.76 4.63 -8.92
C ARG A 212 -27.20 5.23 -10.20
N ARG A 213 -26.99 6.51 -10.25
CA ARG A 213 -26.47 7.19 -11.45
C ARG A 213 -25.04 6.78 -11.78
N PHE A 214 -24.24 6.44 -10.77
CA PHE A 214 -22.83 6.10 -10.91
C PHE A 214 -22.53 4.61 -11.01
N ASN A 215 -23.57 3.78 -10.96
CA ASN A 215 -23.42 2.34 -10.97
C ASN A 215 -24.42 1.70 -11.95
N TYR A 216 -24.26 0.42 -12.24
CA TYR A 216 -25.28 -0.35 -12.94
C TYR A 216 -25.37 -1.79 -12.39
N GLY A 217 -26.58 -2.37 -12.44
CA GLY A 217 -26.95 -3.66 -11.85
C GLY A 217 -27.82 -3.52 -10.62
N ASP A 218 -27.95 -4.58 -9.83
CA ASP A 218 -28.64 -4.59 -8.54
C ASP A 218 -27.70 -4.17 -7.42
N PHE A 219 -27.82 -2.95 -6.96
CA PHE A 219 -26.85 -2.35 -6.09
C PHE A 219 -27.10 -2.58 -4.61
N THR A 220 -28.36 -2.49 -4.18
CA THR A 220 -28.71 -2.62 -2.77
C THR A 220 -29.52 -3.90 -2.56
N ARG A 221 -29.04 -4.77 -1.64
CA ARG A 221 -29.69 -6.04 -1.30
C ARG A 221 -29.85 -6.15 0.21
N PRO A 222 -30.93 -6.80 0.70
CA PRO A 222 -31.05 -7.17 2.10
C PRO A 222 -29.90 -8.09 2.52
N ALA A 223 -29.31 -7.82 3.67
CA ALA A 223 -28.35 -8.67 4.36
C ALA A 223 -28.87 -8.96 5.78
N GLU A 224 -28.28 -9.95 6.46
CA GLU A 224 -28.72 -10.35 7.80
C GLU A 224 -28.65 -9.21 8.82
N ASP A 225 -27.66 -8.31 8.66
CA ASP A 225 -27.40 -7.19 9.57
C ASP A 225 -27.86 -5.82 8.98
N GLY A 226 -28.70 -5.80 7.96
CA GLY A 226 -29.19 -4.56 7.32
C GLY A 226 -29.19 -4.66 5.79
N TRP A 227 -28.63 -3.64 5.13
CA TRP A 227 -28.53 -3.58 3.68
C TRP A 227 -27.08 -3.71 3.24
N LEU A 228 -26.87 -4.41 2.14
CA LEU A 228 -25.58 -4.50 1.46
C LEU A 228 -25.64 -3.75 0.13
N LEU A 229 -24.84 -2.70 0.00
CA LEU A 229 -24.64 -2.04 -1.27
C LEU A 229 -23.53 -2.76 -2.05
N LEU A 230 -23.86 -3.27 -3.22
CA LEU A 230 -22.92 -3.83 -4.18
C LEU A 230 -22.74 -2.81 -5.31
N ARG A 231 -21.50 -2.45 -5.65
CA ARG A 231 -21.19 -1.45 -6.67
C ARG A 231 -20.45 -2.04 -7.85
N ARG A 232 -20.75 -1.47 -9.00
CA ARG A 232 -19.99 -1.64 -10.23
C ARG A 232 -20.00 -0.33 -11.00
N SER A 233 -18.88 0.39 -10.95
CA SER A 233 -18.71 1.60 -11.76
C SER A 233 -18.62 1.23 -13.24
N PRO A 234 -19.39 1.86 -14.10
CA PRO A 234 -19.40 1.53 -15.53
C PRO A 234 -18.05 1.68 -16.22
N VAL A 235 -17.23 2.64 -15.78
CA VAL A 235 -15.88 2.90 -16.34
C VAL A 235 -14.87 1.83 -16.00
N GLU A 236 -15.05 1.11 -14.90
CA GLU A 236 -14.11 0.13 -14.38
C GLU A 236 -14.11 -1.17 -15.21
N ASN A 237 -13.02 -1.48 -15.86
CA ASN A 237 -12.88 -2.70 -16.68
C ASN A 237 -11.83 -3.69 -16.12
N HIS A 238 -11.23 -3.38 -14.98
CA HIS A 238 -10.22 -4.23 -14.35
C HIS A 238 -10.82 -5.34 -13.46
N VAL A 239 -12.08 -5.29 -13.12
CA VAL A 239 -12.68 -6.06 -12.02
C VAL A 239 -12.61 -7.58 -12.27
N GLU A 240 -12.94 -8.03 -13.47
CA GLU A 240 -12.96 -9.45 -13.80
C GLU A 240 -11.55 -10.06 -13.81
N HIS A 241 -10.55 -9.39 -14.37
CA HIS A 241 -9.19 -9.92 -14.32
C HIS A 241 -8.58 -9.86 -12.91
N MET A 242 -8.96 -8.87 -12.08
CA MET A 242 -8.58 -8.83 -10.67
C MET A 242 -9.19 -9.98 -9.87
N PHE A 243 -10.42 -10.39 -10.20
CA PHE A 243 -11.03 -11.56 -9.60
C PHE A 243 -10.26 -12.85 -9.90
N LEU A 244 -9.80 -13.03 -11.15
CA LEU A 244 -8.94 -14.16 -11.52
C LEU A 244 -7.61 -14.14 -10.75
N GLU A 245 -7.02 -12.96 -10.62
CA GLU A 245 -5.75 -12.75 -9.89
C GLU A 245 -5.91 -13.06 -8.39
N ALA A 246 -7.02 -12.63 -7.78
CA ALA A 246 -7.34 -12.91 -6.38
C ALA A 246 -7.50 -14.42 -6.11
N ILE A 247 -8.21 -15.16 -6.97
CA ILE A 247 -8.31 -16.62 -6.88
C ILE A 247 -6.92 -17.25 -6.93
N TYR A 248 -6.10 -16.83 -7.90
CA TYR A 248 -4.77 -17.37 -8.10
C TYR A 248 -3.86 -17.15 -6.90
N PHE A 249 -3.77 -15.93 -6.37
CA PHE A 249 -2.93 -15.64 -5.20
C PHE A 249 -3.39 -16.38 -3.94
N SER A 250 -4.70 -16.48 -3.73
CA SER A 250 -5.26 -17.21 -2.61
C SER A 250 -4.97 -18.71 -2.71
N TRP A 251 -5.07 -19.28 -3.93
CA TRP A 251 -4.71 -20.67 -4.18
C TRP A 251 -3.21 -20.93 -3.96
N LYS A 252 -2.32 -20.08 -4.52
CA LYS A 252 -0.87 -20.23 -4.35
C LYS A 252 -0.49 -20.21 -2.86
N ALA A 253 -1.05 -19.28 -2.09
CA ALA A 253 -0.73 -19.14 -0.68
C ALA A 253 -1.32 -20.26 0.20
N SER A 254 -2.54 -20.72 -0.08
CA SER A 254 -3.22 -21.75 0.72
C SER A 254 -2.86 -23.18 0.30
N GLY A 255 -2.45 -23.40 -0.95
CA GLY A 255 -2.29 -24.75 -1.53
C GLY A 255 -3.61 -25.50 -1.73
N ASP A 256 -4.76 -24.90 -1.43
CA ASP A 256 -6.08 -25.55 -1.42
C ASP A 256 -6.67 -25.63 -2.85
N THR A 257 -6.23 -26.64 -3.58
CA THR A 257 -6.71 -26.90 -4.95
C THR A 257 -8.20 -27.27 -4.99
N ALA A 258 -8.73 -27.89 -3.94
CA ALA A 258 -10.16 -28.23 -3.88
C ALA A 258 -11.02 -26.96 -3.75
N TRP A 259 -10.64 -26.03 -2.90
CA TRP A 259 -11.29 -24.72 -2.80
C TRP A 259 -11.19 -23.96 -4.13
N MET A 260 -10.00 -23.86 -4.73
CA MET A 260 -9.78 -23.16 -5.99
C MET A 260 -10.67 -23.73 -7.11
N ALA A 261 -10.80 -25.05 -7.18
CA ALA A 261 -11.66 -25.72 -8.17
C ALA A 261 -13.13 -25.25 -8.08
N THR A 262 -13.63 -24.92 -6.88
CA THR A 262 -14.99 -24.39 -6.70
C THR A 262 -15.19 -22.98 -7.29
N LYS A 263 -14.12 -22.25 -7.61
CA LYS A 263 -14.16 -20.88 -8.15
C LYS A 263 -14.03 -20.82 -9.67
N LEU A 264 -13.63 -21.92 -10.33
CA LEU A 264 -13.30 -21.91 -11.75
C LEU A 264 -14.48 -21.55 -12.64
N ASP A 265 -15.69 -22.01 -12.34
CA ASP A 265 -16.86 -21.67 -13.15
C ASP A 265 -17.23 -20.18 -13.02
N ALA A 266 -17.02 -19.59 -11.84
CA ALA A 266 -17.18 -18.14 -11.66
C ALA A 266 -16.11 -17.36 -12.45
N ALA A 267 -14.86 -17.82 -12.43
CA ALA A 267 -13.76 -17.22 -13.21
C ALA A 267 -14.04 -17.30 -14.72
N ILE A 268 -14.54 -18.43 -15.21
CA ILE A 268 -14.92 -18.62 -16.61
C ILE A 268 -16.04 -17.66 -17.02
N ARG A 269 -17.08 -17.51 -16.16
CA ARG A 269 -18.14 -16.53 -16.44
C ARG A 269 -17.63 -15.09 -16.46
N ALA A 270 -16.71 -14.73 -15.58
CA ALA A 270 -16.07 -13.40 -15.55
C ALA A 270 -15.32 -13.11 -16.86
N VAL A 271 -14.52 -14.06 -17.37
CA VAL A 271 -13.86 -13.96 -18.69
C VAL A 271 -14.88 -13.79 -19.81
N LYS A 272 -15.95 -14.60 -19.81
CA LYS A 272 -17.01 -14.50 -20.81
C LYS A 272 -17.65 -13.10 -20.79
N TYR A 273 -18.00 -12.58 -19.61
CA TYR A 273 -18.56 -11.24 -19.46
C TYR A 273 -17.64 -10.19 -20.09
N SER A 274 -16.36 -10.14 -19.70
CA SER A 274 -15.40 -9.16 -20.23
C SER A 274 -15.22 -9.23 -21.75
N THR A 275 -15.37 -10.43 -22.37
CA THR A 275 -15.11 -10.65 -23.79
C THR A 275 -16.37 -10.62 -24.66
N THR A 276 -17.55 -10.39 -24.09
CA THR A 276 -18.83 -10.35 -24.82
C THR A 276 -19.71 -9.13 -24.51
N ASP A 277 -19.49 -8.47 -23.37
CA ASP A 277 -20.28 -7.30 -23.00
C ASP A 277 -19.92 -6.08 -23.88
N PRO A 278 -20.88 -5.38 -24.46
CA PRO A 278 -20.63 -4.30 -25.41
C PRO A 278 -19.96 -3.07 -24.80
N TYR A 279 -20.01 -2.90 -23.47
CA TYR A 279 -19.27 -1.85 -22.75
C TYR A 279 -17.81 -2.22 -22.46
N ARG A 280 -17.46 -3.53 -22.57
CA ARG A 280 -16.14 -4.07 -22.21
C ARG A 280 -15.32 -4.53 -23.40
N TRP A 281 -15.96 -4.93 -24.49
CA TRP A 281 -15.33 -5.56 -25.63
C TRP A 281 -15.34 -4.69 -26.89
N SER A 282 -14.19 -4.49 -27.48
CA SER A 282 -14.04 -3.82 -28.77
C SER A 282 -14.20 -4.83 -29.91
N GLU A 283 -15.29 -4.75 -30.67
CA GLU A 283 -15.48 -5.52 -31.89
C GLU A 283 -14.45 -5.14 -32.97
N LYS A 284 -13.99 -3.88 -32.97
CA LYS A 284 -12.99 -3.39 -33.92
C LYS A 284 -11.62 -3.99 -33.69
N TYR A 285 -11.13 -3.97 -32.44
CA TYR A 285 -9.79 -4.42 -32.11
C TYR A 285 -9.74 -5.84 -31.56
N LYS A 286 -10.91 -6.41 -31.17
CA LYS A 286 -11.00 -7.71 -30.48
C LYS A 286 -10.12 -7.74 -29.21
N LEU A 287 -10.22 -6.67 -28.42
CA LEU A 287 -9.54 -6.39 -27.17
C LEU A 287 -10.52 -5.77 -26.18
N LEU A 288 -10.17 -5.74 -24.90
CA LEU A 288 -10.94 -5.01 -23.91
C LEU A 288 -10.86 -3.50 -24.16
N LYS A 289 -11.99 -2.81 -23.93
CA LYS A 289 -12.11 -1.38 -24.13
C LYS A 289 -12.73 -0.68 -22.92
N ARG A 290 -12.46 0.61 -22.75
CA ARG A 290 -13.16 1.55 -21.87
C ARG A 290 -13.08 2.99 -22.36
N GLY A 291 -13.76 3.91 -21.70
CA GLY A 291 -13.60 5.34 -21.90
C GLY A 291 -12.19 5.80 -21.51
N LEU A 292 -11.83 7.04 -21.87
CA LEU A 292 -10.53 7.61 -21.51
C LEU A 292 -10.43 7.83 -19.99
N THR A 293 -9.52 7.11 -19.35
CA THR A 293 -9.18 7.23 -17.94
C THR A 293 -7.67 7.21 -17.77
N ILE A 294 -7.19 7.59 -16.59
CA ILE A 294 -5.81 7.29 -16.19
C ILE A 294 -5.81 5.97 -15.42
N ASP A 295 -5.50 4.90 -16.15
CA ASP A 295 -5.30 3.59 -15.58
C ASP A 295 -6.50 2.99 -14.81
N THR A 296 -6.24 2.32 -13.69
CA THR A 296 -7.21 1.47 -12.98
C THR A 296 -8.28 2.23 -12.23
N TRP A 297 -8.17 3.53 -12.09
CA TRP A 297 -9.06 4.37 -11.33
C TRP A 297 -9.86 5.33 -12.22
N ASP A 298 -10.91 5.88 -11.69
CA ASP A 298 -12.08 6.45 -12.35
C ASP A 298 -11.95 7.87 -12.87
N PHE A 299 -10.77 8.34 -13.09
CA PHE A 299 -10.58 9.72 -13.52
C PHE A 299 -10.66 9.80 -15.02
N LEU A 300 -11.85 10.14 -15.50
CA LEU A 300 -12.01 10.68 -16.84
C LEU A 300 -11.38 12.07 -16.90
N CYS A 301 -10.79 12.40 -18.03
CA CYS A 301 -10.43 13.79 -18.27
C CYS A 301 -11.72 14.64 -18.41
N GLU A 302 -11.61 15.94 -18.16
CA GLU A 302 -12.76 16.84 -18.25
C GLU A 302 -13.44 16.81 -19.62
N SER A 303 -12.66 16.60 -20.69
CA SER A 303 -13.18 16.46 -22.05
C SER A 303 -14.14 15.29 -22.19
N GLU A 304 -13.78 14.12 -21.63
CA GLU A 304 -14.64 12.93 -21.65
C GLU A 304 -15.88 13.14 -20.77
N ALA A 305 -15.73 13.74 -19.62
CA ALA A 305 -16.86 14.08 -18.75
C ALA A 305 -17.88 14.97 -19.46
N LYS A 306 -17.44 15.94 -20.24
CA LYS A 306 -18.31 16.79 -21.07
C LYS A 306 -19.02 16.01 -22.17
N LEU A 307 -18.36 15.02 -22.77
CA LEU A 307 -18.96 14.19 -23.82
C LEU A 307 -20.11 13.34 -23.31
N VAL A 308 -20.05 12.86 -22.08
CA VAL A 308 -21.13 12.08 -21.44
C VAL A 308 -22.09 12.92 -20.57
N GLY A 309 -22.15 14.21 -20.82
CA GLY A 309 -23.07 15.10 -20.12
C GLY A 309 -22.60 15.62 -18.77
N GLY A 310 -21.29 15.65 -18.54
CA GLY A 310 -20.68 16.14 -17.30
C GLY A 310 -20.66 15.12 -16.15
N ASP A 311 -21.11 13.90 -16.40
CA ASP A 311 -21.15 12.81 -15.42
C ASP A 311 -20.12 11.73 -15.82
N PHE A 312 -18.92 11.81 -15.27
CA PHE A 312 -17.77 11.00 -15.66
C PHE A 312 -17.91 9.51 -15.29
N MET A 313 -18.83 9.16 -14.41
CA MET A 313 -19.09 7.78 -14.01
C MET A 313 -20.13 7.08 -14.89
N VAL A 314 -20.79 7.80 -15.80
CA VAL A 314 -21.81 7.25 -16.69
C VAL A 314 -21.21 6.91 -18.04
N ILE A 315 -21.43 5.69 -18.52
CA ILE A 315 -21.10 5.25 -19.88
C ILE A 315 -22.37 5.15 -20.73
N ASP A 316 -22.33 5.77 -21.91
CA ASP A 316 -23.35 5.69 -22.94
C ASP A 316 -22.72 5.16 -24.23
N LEU A 317 -23.20 4.01 -24.73
CA LEU A 317 -22.64 3.37 -25.95
C LEU A 317 -22.65 4.28 -27.20
N ASN A 318 -23.52 5.29 -27.22
CA ASN A 318 -23.66 6.21 -28.36
C ASN A 318 -22.88 7.52 -28.19
N LYS A 319 -22.40 7.83 -27.00
CA LYS A 319 -21.75 9.11 -26.66
C LYS A 319 -20.34 8.95 -26.16
N THR A 320 -20.06 7.90 -25.37
CA THR A 320 -18.76 7.66 -24.79
C THR A 320 -17.75 7.29 -25.87
N HIS A 321 -16.62 7.96 -25.89
CA HIS A 321 -15.51 7.61 -26.76
C HIS A 321 -14.73 6.45 -26.14
N PHE A 322 -14.92 5.26 -26.69
CA PHE A 322 -14.22 4.07 -26.28
C PHE A 322 -12.84 3.96 -26.93
N GLY A 323 -11.93 3.35 -26.20
CA GLY A 323 -10.60 3.01 -26.66
C GLY A 323 -10.07 1.75 -25.96
N VAL A 324 -8.99 1.22 -26.50
CA VAL A 324 -8.25 0.12 -25.89
C VAL A 324 -7.30 0.69 -24.87
N PHE A 325 -7.54 0.35 -23.62
CA PHE A 325 -6.63 0.61 -22.52
C PHE A 325 -5.71 -0.60 -22.37
N PHE A 326 -4.38 -0.40 -22.54
CA PHE A 326 -3.48 -1.55 -22.63
C PHE A 326 -3.39 -2.31 -21.30
N GLY A 327 -3.44 -1.60 -20.16
CA GLY A 327 -3.31 -2.21 -18.84
C GLY A 327 -4.37 -3.27 -18.54
N ASP A 328 -5.64 -3.03 -18.91
CA ASP A 328 -6.72 -4.03 -18.79
C ASP A 328 -6.42 -5.27 -19.60
N ASN A 329 -5.89 -5.11 -20.81
CA ASN A 329 -5.59 -6.21 -21.70
C ASN A 329 -4.38 -7.02 -21.23
N ALA A 330 -3.29 -6.36 -20.80
CA ALA A 330 -2.13 -7.03 -20.24
C ALA A 330 -2.49 -7.86 -19.00
N ASN A 331 -3.36 -7.31 -18.13
CA ASN A 331 -3.85 -7.99 -16.94
C ASN A 331 -4.77 -9.18 -17.29
N MET A 332 -5.68 -9.02 -18.26
CA MET A 332 -6.54 -10.11 -18.71
C MET A 332 -5.72 -11.25 -19.36
N ILE A 333 -4.68 -10.94 -20.15
CA ILE A 333 -3.76 -11.92 -20.71
C ILE A 333 -3.10 -12.74 -19.59
N ALA A 334 -2.58 -12.08 -18.56
CA ALA A 334 -2.02 -12.76 -17.41
C ALA A 334 -3.06 -13.59 -16.64
N GLY A 335 -4.27 -13.04 -16.45
CA GLY A 335 -5.41 -13.73 -15.82
C GLY A 335 -5.81 -14.99 -16.57
N LEU A 336 -5.85 -14.96 -17.90
CA LEU A 336 -6.17 -16.13 -18.74
C LEU A 336 -5.10 -17.23 -18.62
N ARG A 337 -3.82 -16.88 -18.58
CA ARG A 337 -2.73 -17.83 -18.37
C ARG A 337 -2.81 -18.49 -16.99
N ARG A 338 -3.13 -17.70 -15.95
CA ARG A 338 -3.37 -18.19 -14.58
C ARG A 338 -4.60 -19.10 -14.52
N LEU A 339 -5.70 -18.73 -15.19
CA LEU A 339 -6.89 -19.60 -15.32
C LEU A 339 -6.55 -20.93 -15.97
N ALA A 340 -5.75 -20.92 -17.04
CA ALA A 340 -5.30 -22.13 -17.71
C ALA A 340 -4.45 -23.04 -16.79
N GLU A 341 -3.61 -22.46 -15.93
CA GLU A 341 -2.85 -23.17 -14.90
C GLU A 341 -3.78 -23.79 -13.84
N MET A 342 -4.73 -22.98 -13.31
CA MET A 342 -5.70 -23.44 -12.32
C MET A 342 -6.59 -24.58 -12.85
N LEU A 343 -7.05 -24.52 -14.10
CA LEU A 343 -7.81 -25.58 -14.76
C LEU A 343 -7.02 -26.89 -14.83
N LYS A 344 -5.73 -26.82 -15.18
CA LYS A 344 -4.86 -28.02 -15.19
C LYS A 344 -4.73 -28.62 -13.78
N ALA A 345 -4.50 -27.77 -12.79
CA ALA A 345 -4.35 -28.21 -11.40
C ALA A 345 -5.63 -28.85 -10.84
N ALA A 346 -6.81 -28.38 -11.29
CA ALA A 346 -8.12 -28.94 -10.90
C ALA A 346 -8.53 -30.18 -11.70
N GLY A 347 -7.69 -30.71 -12.59
CA GLY A 347 -8.02 -31.85 -13.43
C GLY A 347 -8.88 -31.53 -14.66
N ARG A 348 -9.11 -30.25 -14.97
CA ARG A 348 -9.86 -29.75 -16.16
C ARG A 348 -8.90 -29.39 -17.30
N SER A 349 -7.90 -30.24 -17.55
CA SER A 349 -6.80 -29.97 -18.49
C SER A 349 -7.26 -29.77 -19.95
N GLU A 350 -8.39 -30.36 -20.35
CA GLU A 350 -8.97 -30.22 -21.68
C GLU A 350 -9.52 -28.82 -21.99
N GLU A 351 -9.86 -28.04 -20.96
CA GLU A 351 -10.33 -26.66 -21.11
C GLU A 351 -9.18 -25.62 -21.18
N SER A 352 -8.03 -25.94 -20.59
CA SER A 352 -6.86 -25.06 -20.50
C SER A 352 -6.38 -24.48 -21.84
N PRO A 353 -6.31 -25.27 -22.96
CA PRO A 353 -5.87 -24.73 -24.25
C PRO A 353 -6.73 -23.58 -24.79
N THR A 354 -8.03 -23.57 -24.48
CA THR A 354 -8.96 -22.51 -24.89
C THR A 354 -8.50 -21.15 -24.36
N TYR A 355 -8.15 -21.07 -23.08
CA TYR A 355 -7.74 -19.83 -22.42
C TYR A 355 -6.31 -19.43 -22.75
N THR A 356 -5.39 -20.40 -22.93
CA THR A 356 -4.04 -20.14 -23.43
C THR A 356 -4.10 -19.53 -24.84
N ALA A 357 -4.87 -20.14 -25.76
CA ALA A 357 -5.02 -19.62 -27.12
C ALA A 357 -5.73 -18.24 -27.16
N LEU A 358 -6.66 -17.97 -26.22
CA LEU A 358 -7.25 -16.64 -26.10
C LEU A 358 -6.20 -15.63 -25.64
N ALA A 359 -5.42 -15.95 -24.61
CA ALA A 359 -4.33 -15.09 -24.11
C ALA A 359 -3.34 -14.73 -25.23
N ASP A 360 -2.88 -15.72 -26.01
CA ASP A 360 -1.93 -15.53 -27.11
C ASP A 360 -2.49 -14.61 -28.20
N ARG A 361 -3.78 -14.78 -28.54
CA ARG A 361 -4.44 -13.89 -29.53
C ARG A 361 -4.57 -12.46 -29.02
N LEU A 362 -4.91 -12.26 -27.74
CA LEU A 362 -5.00 -10.92 -27.14
C LEU A 362 -3.62 -10.27 -27.10
N GLU A 363 -2.59 -11.00 -26.69
CA GLU A 363 -1.21 -10.50 -26.63
C GLU A 363 -0.70 -10.09 -28.03
N GLN A 364 -0.89 -10.92 -29.04
CA GLN A 364 -0.50 -10.56 -30.41
C GLN A 364 -1.18 -9.27 -30.89
N ARG A 365 -2.48 -9.10 -30.61
CA ARG A 365 -3.24 -7.90 -30.98
C ARG A 365 -2.79 -6.68 -30.19
N LEU A 366 -2.59 -6.84 -28.89
CA LEU A 366 -2.14 -5.77 -28.03
C LEU A 366 -0.76 -5.25 -28.43
N ASN A 367 0.19 -6.16 -28.69
CA ASN A 367 1.53 -5.81 -29.15
C ASN A 367 1.49 -5.06 -30.49
N ALA A 368 0.68 -5.52 -31.43
CA ALA A 368 0.52 -4.86 -32.74
C ALA A 368 -0.14 -3.47 -32.65
N LEU A 369 -0.98 -3.26 -31.63
CA LEU A 369 -1.77 -2.02 -31.49
C LEU A 369 -1.09 -0.96 -30.61
N ALA A 370 -0.50 -1.38 -29.47
CA ALA A 370 -0.12 -0.48 -28.40
C ALA A 370 1.39 -0.42 -28.13
N TRP A 371 2.19 -1.39 -28.57
CA TRP A 371 3.64 -1.39 -28.37
C TRP A 371 4.33 -0.44 -29.34
N ASN A 372 5.07 0.56 -28.84
CA ASN A 372 5.76 1.55 -29.67
C ASN A 372 7.28 1.31 -29.81
N GLY A 373 7.79 0.21 -29.25
CA GLY A 373 9.22 -0.14 -29.23
C GLY A 373 9.89 0.09 -27.88
N ASP A 374 9.42 1.04 -27.09
CA ASP A 374 9.96 1.40 -25.77
C ASP A 374 9.01 1.06 -24.60
N PHE A 375 7.70 1.24 -24.82
CA PHE A 375 6.64 1.01 -23.83
C PHE A 375 5.28 0.82 -24.53
N PHE A 376 4.25 0.46 -23.75
CA PHE A 376 2.88 0.41 -24.26
C PHE A 376 2.21 1.79 -24.16
N VAL A 377 1.66 2.26 -25.27
CA VAL A 377 0.84 3.49 -25.30
C VAL A 377 -0.37 3.32 -24.40
N HIS A 378 -0.62 4.32 -23.58
CA HIS A 378 -1.60 4.29 -22.50
C HIS A 378 -3.01 3.92 -22.96
N TRP A 379 -3.57 4.66 -23.92
CA TRP A 379 -4.93 4.46 -24.42
C TRP A 379 -5.03 4.74 -25.90
N ILE A 380 -5.75 3.89 -26.63
CA ILE A 380 -5.85 3.95 -28.09
C ILE A 380 -7.32 4.01 -28.48
N PRO A 381 -7.81 5.14 -29.05
CA PRO A 381 -9.22 5.33 -29.38
C PRO A 381 -9.70 4.36 -30.46
N GLU A 382 -10.97 3.91 -30.37
CA GLU A 382 -11.64 3.20 -31.47
C GLU A 382 -11.81 4.11 -32.68
N ASP A 383 -12.18 5.37 -32.48
CA ASP A 383 -12.14 6.40 -33.52
C ASP A 383 -10.77 7.06 -33.56
N ARG A 384 -9.98 6.75 -34.57
CA ARG A 384 -8.62 7.28 -34.76
C ARG A 384 -8.57 8.76 -35.15
N ASN A 385 -9.71 9.36 -35.48
CA ASN A 385 -9.78 10.80 -35.73
C ASN A 385 -10.07 11.60 -34.46
N LEU A 386 -10.36 10.91 -33.37
CA LEU A 386 -10.59 11.55 -32.08
C LEU A 386 -9.29 12.13 -31.54
N THR A 387 -9.33 13.39 -31.17
CA THR A 387 -8.22 14.08 -30.50
C THR A 387 -8.76 14.82 -29.29
N PHE A 388 -8.01 14.71 -28.19
CA PHE A 388 -8.29 15.48 -26.97
C PHE A 388 -7.24 16.57 -26.81
N ASP A 389 -7.70 17.81 -26.51
CA ASP A 389 -6.79 18.90 -26.20
C ASP A 389 -6.43 18.88 -24.70
N LEU A 390 -5.52 18.00 -24.35
CA LEU A 390 -5.07 17.77 -22.97
C LEU A 390 -3.70 18.42 -22.69
N GLY A 391 -3.14 19.14 -23.68
CA GLY A 391 -1.87 19.85 -23.57
C GLY A 391 -0.65 18.91 -23.53
N VAL A 392 -0.81 17.65 -23.90
CA VAL A 392 0.23 16.63 -23.91
C VAL A 392 0.05 15.69 -25.10
N ASP A 393 1.14 15.17 -25.61
CA ASP A 393 1.11 14.08 -26.57
C ASP A 393 0.88 12.75 -25.86
N MET A 394 -0.35 12.23 -25.95
CA MET A 394 -0.76 11.00 -25.27
C MET A 394 0.03 9.76 -25.73
N ASP A 395 0.54 9.74 -26.96
CA ASP A 395 1.34 8.62 -27.45
C ASP A 395 2.73 8.54 -26.79
N ARG A 396 3.14 9.60 -26.10
CA ARG A 396 4.39 9.66 -25.32
C ARG A 396 4.19 9.48 -23.82
N GLN A 397 2.96 9.35 -23.37
CA GLN A 397 2.69 9.16 -21.95
C GLN A 397 2.93 7.73 -21.51
N VAL A 398 3.70 7.58 -20.45
CA VAL A 398 3.96 6.29 -19.78
C VAL A 398 3.08 6.20 -18.55
N SER A 399 2.09 5.33 -18.57
CA SER A 399 1.23 5.06 -17.41
C SER A 399 1.79 3.96 -16.52
N LEU A 400 1.33 3.93 -15.27
CA LEU A 400 1.73 2.96 -14.23
C LEU A 400 1.52 1.49 -14.68
N SER A 401 0.60 1.21 -15.59
CA SER A 401 0.39 -0.14 -16.13
C SER A 401 1.61 -0.72 -16.83
N ASN A 402 2.54 0.13 -17.33
CA ASN A 402 3.81 -0.35 -17.86
C ASN A 402 4.67 -1.01 -16.76
N ALA A 403 4.72 -0.44 -15.54
CA ALA A 403 5.40 -1.08 -14.41
C ALA A 403 4.72 -2.39 -13.99
N TYR A 404 3.39 -2.42 -13.95
CA TYR A 404 2.64 -3.64 -13.65
C TYR A 404 2.89 -4.75 -14.67
N SER A 405 3.04 -4.42 -15.96
CA SER A 405 3.26 -5.38 -17.04
C SER A 405 4.55 -6.18 -16.88
N LEU A 406 5.58 -5.63 -16.22
CA LEU A 406 6.84 -6.31 -15.92
C LEU A 406 6.64 -7.64 -15.17
N ASN A 407 5.57 -7.75 -14.39
CA ASN A 407 5.27 -8.90 -13.54
C ASN A 407 4.09 -9.75 -14.08
N ARG A 408 3.71 -9.56 -15.35
CA ARG A 408 2.55 -10.20 -15.97
C ARG A 408 2.86 -11.03 -17.20
N GLY A 409 4.13 -11.33 -17.44
CA GLY A 409 4.59 -12.29 -18.43
C GLY A 409 4.66 -11.76 -19.86
N ILE A 410 4.86 -10.46 -20.04
CA ILE A 410 5.33 -9.88 -21.29
C ILE A 410 6.78 -10.31 -21.58
N SER A 411 7.29 -10.10 -22.79
CA SER A 411 8.64 -10.58 -23.14
C SER A 411 9.74 -9.88 -22.35
N HIS A 412 10.89 -10.55 -22.19
CA HIS A 412 12.04 -9.96 -21.52
C HIS A 412 12.50 -8.66 -22.19
N GLU A 413 12.50 -8.63 -23.52
CA GLU A 413 12.89 -7.45 -24.29
C GLU A 413 11.96 -6.26 -24.03
N GLN A 414 10.67 -6.51 -23.92
CA GLN A 414 9.69 -5.48 -23.55
C GLN A 414 9.91 -5.00 -22.10
N CYS A 415 10.13 -5.91 -21.17
CA CYS A 415 10.45 -5.55 -19.79
C CYS A 415 11.71 -4.67 -19.71
N ALA A 416 12.78 -5.05 -20.38
CA ALA A 416 14.03 -4.29 -20.41
C ALA A 416 13.83 -2.89 -21.04
N ALA A 417 13.04 -2.78 -22.11
CA ALA A 417 12.72 -1.50 -22.76
C ALA A 417 11.93 -0.57 -21.81
N ILE A 418 10.91 -1.11 -21.12
CA ILE A 418 10.13 -0.36 -20.11
C ILE A 418 11.02 0.10 -18.97
N LEU A 419 11.90 -0.76 -18.44
CA LEU A 419 12.83 -0.38 -17.36
C LEU A 419 13.76 0.75 -17.78
N ARG A 420 14.31 0.70 -19.01
CA ARG A 420 15.10 1.80 -19.57
C ARG A 420 14.29 3.08 -19.75
N THR A 421 13.01 2.96 -20.07
CA THR A 421 12.08 4.11 -20.17
C THR A 421 11.92 4.78 -18.81
N TYR A 422 11.70 4.05 -17.72
CA TYR A 422 11.64 4.63 -16.36
C TYR A 422 12.97 5.25 -15.94
N GLN A 423 14.12 4.65 -16.29
CA GLN A 423 15.43 5.28 -16.07
C GLN A 423 15.63 6.59 -16.87
N ARG A 424 14.98 6.73 -18.03
CA ARG A 424 14.94 7.98 -18.80
C ARG A 424 14.05 9.01 -18.09
N ILE A 425 12.84 8.64 -17.67
CA ILE A 425 11.91 9.49 -16.90
C ILE A 425 12.63 10.05 -15.66
N ARG A 426 13.42 9.24 -14.96
CA ARG A 426 14.23 9.68 -13.80
C ARG A 426 15.15 10.86 -14.12
N LYS A 427 15.66 10.97 -15.35
CA LYS A 427 16.51 12.09 -15.78
C LYS A 427 15.71 13.32 -16.19
N GLU A 428 14.46 13.14 -16.55
CA GLU A 428 13.55 14.17 -17.05
C GLU A 428 12.62 14.73 -15.97
N MET A 429 12.42 13.99 -14.87
CA MET A 429 11.51 14.35 -13.79
C MET A 429 11.95 15.63 -13.06
N PRO A 430 11.03 16.35 -12.39
CA PRO A 430 11.37 17.47 -11.53
C PRO A 430 12.42 17.08 -10.48
N ALA A 431 13.42 17.93 -10.24
CA ALA A 431 14.50 17.69 -9.28
C ALA A 431 14.00 17.47 -7.84
N THR A 432 12.78 17.93 -7.52
CA THR A 432 12.14 17.76 -6.22
C THR A 432 11.20 16.54 -6.14
N SER A 433 11.10 15.76 -7.23
CA SER A 433 10.30 14.54 -7.23
C SER A 433 10.91 13.45 -6.34
N PRO A 434 10.12 12.73 -5.55
CA PRO A 434 10.62 11.60 -4.77
C PRO A 434 11.02 10.38 -5.63
N GLY A 435 10.53 10.31 -6.88
CA GLY A 435 10.86 9.24 -7.81
C GLY A 435 10.12 9.31 -9.14
N GLU A 436 10.54 8.46 -10.07
CA GLU A 436 10.03 8.35 -11.44
C GLU A 436 8.80 7.44 -11.60
N PHE A 437 8.30 6.85 -10.53
CA PHE A 437 7.18 5.89 -10.52
C PHE A 437 5.82 6.57 -10.46
N TYR A 438 5.59 7.42 -11.46
CA TYR A 438 4.36 8.20 -11.60
C TYR A 438 3.15 7.33 -11.98
N ALA A 439 1.96 7.82 -11.63
CA ALA A 439 0.71 7.28 -12.18
C ALA A 439 0.69 7.40 -13.71
N ILE A 440 1.08 8.56 -14.22
CA ILE A 440 1.31 8.83 -15.65
C ILE A 440 2.42 9.87 -15.80
N PHE A 441 3.24 9.80 -16.85
CA PHE A 441 4.29 10.79 -17.13
C PHE A 441 4.46 10.99 -18.65
N PRO A 442 4.56 12.23 -19.15
CA PRO A 442 4.34 13.49 -18.45
C PRO A 442 2.88 13.70 -18.03
N PRO A 443 2.62 14.66 -17.08
CA PRO A 443 1.26 14.97 -16.66
C PRO A 443 0.43 15.60 -17.76
N PHE A 444 -0.87 15.47 -17.67
CA PHE A 444 -1.80 16.28 -18.44
C PHE A 444 -1.72 17.75 -18.00
N GLU A 445 -1.70 18.68 -18.95
CA GLU A 445 -1.64 20.12 -18.66
C GLU A 445 -3.02 20.73 -18.39
N ARG A 446 -4.08 20.09 -18.89
CA ARG A 446 -5.49 20.52 -18.76
C ARG A 446 -6.45 19.36 -19.04
N GLY A 447 -7.71 19.54 -18.76
CA GLY A 447 -8.77 18.56 -19.06
C GLY A 447 -9.02 17.56 -17.93
N PHE A 448 -8.39 17.73 -16.78
CA PHE A 448 -8.71 16.98 -15.56
C PHE A 448 -9.70 17.73 -14.70
N SER A 449 -10.44 17.00 -13.84
CA SER A 449 -11.25 17.59 -12.79
C SER A 449 -10.38 18.38 -11.82
N GLU A 450 -10.98 19.29 -11.05
CA GLU A 450 -10.32 20.08 -10.01
C GLU A 450 -9.58 19.23 -8.96
N GLU A 451 -9.87 17.92 -8.89
CA GLU A 451 -9.24 16.97 -7.96
C GLU A 451 -7.93 16.38 -8.50
N ASN A 452 -7.60 16.57 -9.76
CA ASN A 452 -6.43 16.00 -10.43
C ASN A 452 -5.46 17.06 -10.95
N GLU A 453 -5.02 17.94 -10.07
CA GLU A 453 -4.00 18.92 -10.42
C GLU A 453 -2.69 18.23 -10.86
N LYS A 454 -1.94 18.93 -11.69
CA LYS A 454 -0.64 18.45 -12.18
C LYS A 454 0.32 18.15 -11.04
N TRP A 455 0.96 16.99 -11.10
CA TRP A 455 1.86 16.42 -10.08
C TRP A 455 1.16 15.90 -8.83
N GLU A 456 -0.15 15.78 -8.87
CA GLU A 456 -0.98 15.30 -7.81
C GLU A 456 -1.72 14.04 -8.23
N TYR A 457 -2.01 13.17 -7.24
CA TYR A 457 -2.85 11.99 -7.40
C TYR A 457 -2.57 11.26 -8.72
N MET A 458 -3.61 10.98 -9.55
CA MET A 458 -3.41 10.26 -10.81
C MET A 458 -2.74 11.11 -11.91
N ASN A 459 -2.72 12.45 -11.80
CA ASN A 459 -2.04 13.31 -12.76
C ASN A 459 -0.56 13.54 -12.42
N SER A 460 0.21 12.47 -12.44
CA SER A 460 1.65 12.41 -12.11
C SER A 460 1.98 12.52 -10.62
N GLY A 461 1.11 12.03 -9.74
CA GLY A 461 1.52 11.62 -8.41
C GLY A 461 2.46 10.42 -8.49
N VAL A 462 3.37 10.32 -7.52
CA VAL A 462 4.37 9.24 -7.44
C VAL A 462 3.81 8.12 -6.57
N MET A 463 3.62 6.94 -7.16
CA MET A 463 2.85 5.85 -6.55
C MET A 463 3.72 4.75 -5.96
N SER A 464 3.43 4.36 -4.73
CA SER A 464 4.13 3.27 -4.03
C SER A 464 3.92 1.90 -4.70
N CYS A 465 2.73 1.64 -5.22
CA CYS A 465 2.44 0.42 -5.95
C CYS A 465 3.25 0.32 -7.26
N THR A 466 3.34 1.41 -8.03
CA THR A 466 4.18 1.49 -9.24
C THR A 466 5.66 1.24 -8.90
N ALA A 467 6.15 1.82 -7.80
CA ALA A 467 7.51 1.60 -7.34
C ALA A 467 7.78 0.13 -6.99
N GLY A 468 6.85 -0.53 -6.27
CA GLY A 468 6.97 -1.93 -5.91
C GLY A 468 6.98 -2.85 -7.13
N GLU A 469 6.06 -2.63 -8.08
CA GLU A 469 6.01 -3.42 -9.34
C GLU A 469 7.27 -3.19 -10.18
N LEU A 470 7.74 -1.96 -10.27
CA LEU A 470 8.96 -1.61 -11.01
C LEU A 470 10.21 -2.24 -10.39
N ALA A 471 10.36 -2.15 -9.06
CA ALA A 471 11.47 -2.76 -8.35
C ALA A 471 11.49 -4.27 -8.50
N ARG A 472 10.32 -4.94 -8.35
CA ARG A 472 10.23 -6.39 -8.55
C ARG A 472 10.61 -6.79 -9.97
N GLY A 473 10.08 -6.13 -10.99
CA GLY A 473 10.43 -6.37 -12.38
C GLY A 473 11.92 -6.12 -12.66
N ALA A 474 12.51 -5.08 -12.07
CA ALA A 474 13.93 -4.78 -12.21
C ALA A 474 14.81 -5.94 -11.74
N PHE A 475 14.49 -6.55 -10.59
CA PHE A 475 15.21 -7.71 -10.08
C PHE A 475 15.11 -8.94 -10.99
N ASP A 476 13.96 -9.18 -11.62
CA ASP A 476 13.77 -10.36 -12.47
C ASP A 476 14.36 -10.19 -13.88
N HIS A 477 14.65 -8.95 -14.30
CA HIS A 477 15.10 -8.64 -15.68
C HIS A 477 16.53 -8.07 -15.79
N GLY A 478 17.38 -8.22 -14.73
CA GLY A 478 18.82 -7.87 -14.81
C GLY A 478 19.13 -6.40 -14.51
N PHE A 479 18.23 -5.69 -13.84
CA PHE A 479 18.40 -4.30 -13.37
C PHE A 479 18.43 -4.23 -11.84
N GLU A 480 19.16 -5.14 -11.19
CA GLU A 480 19.09 -5.37 -9.75
C GLU A 480 19.47 -4.13 -8.92
N GLU A 481 20.49 -3.37 -9.35
CA GLU A 481 20.89 -2.13 -8.67
C GLU A 481 19.77 -1.07 -8.72
N TYR A 482 19.05 -1.01 -9.82
CA TYR A 482 17.90 -0.11 -9.96
C TYR A 482 16.75 -0.52 -9.04
N GLY A 483 16.44 -1.81 -8.94
CA GLY A 483 15.45 -2.33 -8.00
C GLY A 483 15.82 -2.06 -6.54
N ALA A 484 17.10 -2.25 -6.19
CA ALA A 484 17.63 -1.98 -4.86
C ALA A 484 17.58 -0.49 -4.49
N ASP A 485 17.91 0.41 -5.44
CA ASP A 485 17.81 1.86 -5.26
C ASP A 485 16.34 2.31 -5.00
N ILE A 486 15.35 1.72 -5.68
CA ILE A 486 13.93 2.01 -5.41
C ILE A 486 13.57 1.63 -3.97
N LEU A 487 13.97 0.44 -3.51
CA LEU A 487 13.70 -0.01 -2.14
C LEU A 487 14.40 0.86 -1.09
N ASP A 488 15.65 1.27 -1.32
CA ASP A 488 16.38 2.18 -0.44
C ASP A 488 15.69 3.55 -0.31
N ARG A 489 15.17 4.09 -1.41
CA ARG A 489 14.35 5.31 -1.39
C ARG A 489 13.07 5.13 -0.57
N TYR A 490 12.40 3.99 -0.69
CA TYR A 490 11.20 3.72 0.11
C TYR A 490 11.50 3.46 1.58
N ALA A 491 12.66 2.90 1.94
CA ALA A 491 13.09 2.84 3.33
C ALA A 491 13.23 4.25 3.94
N LYS A 492 13.78 5.20 3.17
CA LYS A 492 13.89 6.61 3.59
C LYS A 492 12.52 7.30 3.67
N ILE A 493 11.61 7.03 2.72
CA ILE A 493 10.24 7.56 2.74
C ILE A 493 9.48 7.02 3.96
N ALA A 494 9.51 5.71 4.21
CA ALA A 494 8.87 5.12 5.39
C ALA A 494 9.41 5.72 6.70
N ALA A 495 10.73 5.86 6.82
CA ALA A 495 11.34 6.50 7.99
C ALA A 495 10.88 7.96 8.17
N ALA A 496 10.75 8.74 7.10
CA ALA A 496 10.26 10.12 7.14
C ALA A 496 8.78 10.20 7.55
N HIS A 497 8.01 9.15 7.31
CA HIS A 497 6.59 9.01 7.65
C HIS A 497 6.34 8.09 8.85
N HIS A 498 7.29 8.03 9.80
CA HIS A 498 7.15 7.28 11.06
C HIS A 498 6.85 5.78 10.88
N GLY A 499 7.42 5.16 9.87
CA GLY A 499 7.24 3.74 9.55
C GLY A 499 6.01 3.42 8.71
N PHE A 500 5.36 4.42 8.12
CA PHE A 500 4.22 4.20 7.22
C PHE A 500 4.56 4.57 5.77
N VAL A 501 3.91 3.89 4.84
CA VAL A 501 4.03 4.15 3.42
C VAL A 501 2.74 4.75 2.88
N PRO A 502 2.80 5.94 2.22
CA PRO A 502 1.65 6.54 1.55
C PRO A 502 1.33 5.82 0.23
N ALA A 503 0.08 5.89 -0.22
CA ALA A 503 -0.30 5.44 -1.54
C ALA A 503 0.40 6.25 -2.64
N ILE A 504 0.25 7.58 -2.55
CA ILE A 504 0.72 8.51 -3.56
C ILE A 504 1.40 9.71 -2.90
N LEU A 505 2.63 9.96 -3.32
CA LEU A 505 3.37 11.17 -3.03
C LEU A 505 3.16 12.21 -4.13
N ARG A 506 3.37 13.48 -3.82
CA ARG A 506 3.37 14.56 -4.83
C ARG A 506 4.54 14.42 -5.78
N GLY A 507 4.28 14.53 -7.07
CA GLY A 507 5.30 14.38 -8.13
C GLY A 507 6.27 15.55 -8.23
N LYS A 508 5.94 16.68 -7.61
CA LYS A 508 6.79 17.88 -7.57
C LYS A 508 6.55 18.63 -6.27
N LYS A 509 7.62 18.93 -5.52
CA LYS A 509 7.53 19.81 -4.36
C LYS A 509 7.73 21.26 -4.76
N PRO A 510 7.03 22.22 -4.17
CA PRO A 510 7.31 23.63 -4.37
C PRO A 510 8.69 23.96 -3.81
N VAL A 511 9.37 24.88 -4.47
CA VAL A 511 10.60 25.47 -3.94
C VAL A 511 10.21 26.55 -2.95
N ALA A 512 10.82 26.56 -1.77
CA ALA A 512 10.59 27.61 -0.78
C ALA A 512 10.92 28.98 -1.38
N PRO A 513 9.94 29.90 -1.51
CA PRO A 513 10.22 31.22 -2.05
C PRO A 513 11.02 32.06 -1.05
N THR A 514 11.77 33.02 -1.52
CA THR A 514 12.26 34.10 -0.66
C THR A 514 11.05 34.93 -0.22
N ARG A 515 10.90 35.15 1.08
CA ARG A 515 9.70 35.73 1.69
C ARG A 515 10.03 36.93 2.57
N GLN A 516 9.26 38.01 2.40
CA GLN A 516 9.22 39.11 3.34
C GLN A 516 7.85 39.17 3.99
N PHE A 517 7.83 39.33 5.29
CA PHE A 517 6.60 39.31 6.06
C PHE A 517 6.30 40.67 6.70
N VAL A 518 5.03 41.00 6.74
CA VAL A 518 4.52 42.17 7.47
C VAL A 518 3.41 41.73 8.42
N GLN A 519 3.69 41.72 9.71
CA GLN A 519 2.71 41.42 10.76
C GLN A 519 1.72 42.57 10.89
N VAL A 520 0.43 42.25 10.88
CA VAL A 520 -0.65 43.24 11.02
C VAL A 520 -1.06 43.35 12.48
N ASP A 521 -1.04 44.55 13.03
CA ASP A 521 -1.47 44.78 14.42
C ASP A 521 -2.99 44.65 14.56
N LEU A 522 -3.45 43.63 15.30
CA LEU A 522 -4.86 43.36 15.55
C LEU A 522 -5.41 44.05 16.83
N ARG A 523 -4.60 44.82 17.57
CA ARG A 523 -5.00 45.41 18.87
C ARG A 523 -6.27 46.26 18.80
N SER A 524 -6.44 47.01 17.71
CA SER A 524 -7.60 47.90 17.50
C SER A 524 -8.93 47.15 17.28
N VAL A 525 -8.88 45.88 16.78
CA VAL A 525 -10.07 45.07 16.50
C VAL A 525 -10.27 43.94 17.51
N ALA A 526 -9.24 43.58 18.27
CA ALA A 526 -9.32 42.55 19.31
C ALA A 526 -10.44 42.84 20.30
N ASN A 527 -11.23 41.82 20.65
CA ASN A 527 -12.43 41.99 21.50
C ASN A 527 -12.62 40.85 22.51
N ALA A 528 -11.79 39.81 22.48
CA ALA A 528 -11.89 38.64 23.34
C ALA A 528 -10.53 38.24 23.92
N ASP A 529 -10.56 37.50 25.03
CA ASP A 529 -9.38 36.82 25.60
C ASP A 529 -9.26 35.40 25.06
N PHE A 530 -8.07 34.87 24.98
CA PHE A 530 -7.82 33.43 24.74
C PHE A 530 -8.27 32.56 25.93
N GLY A 531 -8.17 33.09 27.13
CA GLY A 531 -8.56 32.47 28.38
C GLY A 531 -10.05 32.67 28.71
N PRO A 532 -10.42 32.52 29.99
CA PRO A 532 -11.81 32.61 30.41
C PRO A 532 -12.39 34.02 30.32
N GLY A 533 -11.54 35.04 30.10
CA GLY A 533 -11.94 36.43 30.06
C GLY A 533 -12.10 37.05 31.45
N THR A 534 -12.72 38.25 31.48
CA THR A 534 -13.04 39.04 32.69
C THR A 534 -14.51 39.41 32.68
N SER A 535 -14.98 40.17 33.68
CA SER A 535 -16.34 40.74 33.71
C SER A 535 -16.61 41.69 32.49
N GLU A 536 -15.55 42.31 31.96
CA GLU A 536 -15.65 43.28 30.84
C GLU A 536 -15.27 42.70 29.47
N VAL A 537 -14.36 41.71 29.42
CA VAL A 537 -13.88 41.10 28.19
C VAL A 537 -14.17 39.62 28.23
N LEU A 538 -14.93 39.14 27.26
CA LEU A 538 -15.28 37.72 27.15
C LEU A 538 -14.07 36.87 26.80
N GLY A 539 -14.03 35.64 27.32
CA GLY A 539 -13.27 34.57 26.66
C GLY A 539 -13.84 34.24 25.32
N TRP A 540 -13.00 33.87 24.31
CA TRP A 540 -13.47 33.63 22.95
C TRP A 540 -14.47 32.46 22.85
N MET A 541 -14.38 31.44 23.72
CA MET A 541 -15.40 30.39 23.82
C MET A 541 -16.51 30.74 24.84
N ASN A 542 -16.25 31.67 25.76
CA ASN A 542 -17.14 32.03 26.86
C ASN A 542 -17.54 30.81 27.73
N GLU A 543 -16.61 29.90 27.95
CA GLU A 543 -16.77 28.72 28.80
C GLU A 543 -15.60 28.59 29.79
N PRO A 544 -15.86 28.52 31.09
CA PRO A 544 -14.79 28.35 32.07
C PRO A 544 -13.97 27.08 31.83
N SER A 545 -12.65 27.21 31.96
CA SER A 545 -11.70 26.09 31.80
C SER A 545 -11.68 25.43 30.45
N ASN A 546 -12.46 25.91 29.48
CA ASN A 546 -12.48 25.45 28.10
C ASN A 546 -11.96 26.56 27.17
N ASP A 547 -10.66 26.79 27.19
CA ASP A 547 -10.01 27.94 26.59
C ASP A 547 -8.64 27.61 25.96
N LEU A 548 -7.98 28.64 25.44
CA LEU A 548 -6.63 28.59 24.85
C LEU A 548 -5.63 29.39 25.71
N ALA A 549 -5.82 29.46 27.03
CA ALA A 549 -4.95 30.22 27.95
C ALA A 549 -3.48 29.77 27.86
N SER A 550 -3.21 28.52 27.53
CA SER A 550 -1.84 27.96 27.35
C SER A 550 -1.15 28.36 26.05
N MET A 551 -1.86 28.99 25.11
CA MET A 551 -1.29 29.41 23.83
C MET A 551 -0.16 30.44 24.03
N PRO A 552 1.00 30.35 23.35
CA PRO A 552 2.11 31.31 23.49
C PRO A 552 1.72 32.70 22.96
N ARG A 553 2.35 33.75 23.56
CA ARG A 553 2.08 35.16 23.30
C ARG A 553 3.32 35.89 22.80
N GLY A 554 3.14 37.09 22.29
CA GLY A 554 4.19 37.94 21.75
C GLY A 554 4.57 37.54 20.32
N HIS A 555 5.80 37.82 19.96
CA HIS A 555 6.33 37.43 18.68
C HIS A 555 6.47 35.89 18.61
N GLN A 556 5.73 35.28 17.74
CA GLN A 556 5.74 33.81 17.51
C GLN A 556 6.04 33.52 16.05
N VAL A 557 6.68 32.38 15.79
CA VAL A 557 6.89 31.87 14.42
C VAL A 557 6.23 30.49 14.33
N PHE A 558 5.22 30.39 13.48
CA PHE A 558 4.53 29.12 13.20
C PHE A 558 4.67 28.81 11.71
N ARG A 559 5.14 27.60 11.39
CA ARG A 559 5.35 27.17 10.00
C ARG A 559 6.21 28.20 9.20
N GLU A 560 7.26 28.70 9.84
CA GLU A 560 8.16 29.75 9.34
C GLU A 560 7.49 31.11 9.07
N ILE A 561 6.25 31.31 9.48
CA ILE A 561 5.55 32.58 9.33
C ILE A 561 5.51 33.29 10.70
N PRO A 562 5.99 34.52 10.79
CA PRO A 562 5.96 35.30 12.02
C PRO A 562 4.58 35.89 12.27
N PHE A 563 4.14 35.87 13.54
CA PHE A 563 2.89 36.49 14.02
C PHE A 563 3.15 37.30 15.29
N ASP A 564 2.45 38.43 15.44
CA ASP A 564 2.34 39.15 16.72
C ASP A 564 1.06 38.68 17.45
N VAL A 565 1.23 37.76 18.41
CA VAL A 565 0.13 37.21 19.22
C VAL A 565 -0.04 38.09 20.46
N ILE A 566 -1.12 38.83 20.52
CA ILE A 566 -1.34 39.84 21.55
C ILE A 566 -1.33 39.20 22.96
N ALA A 567 -0.49 39.74 23.84
CA ALA A 567 -0.54 39.39 25.26
C ALA A 567 -1.73 40.11 25.95
N PRO A 568 -2.65 39.39 26.63
CA PRO A 568 -3.84 39.98 27.21
C PRO A 568 -3.54 41.22 28.09
N ALA A 569 -2.52 41.15 28.91
CA ALA A 569 -2.12 42.24 29.79
C ALA A 569 -1.70 43.53 29.07
N SER A 570 -1.24 43.43 27.78
CA SER A 570 -0.80 44.60 27.00
C SER A 570 -1.95 45.32 26.28
N ASN A 571 -3.18 44.77 26.29
CA ASN A 571 -4.32 45.30 25.51
C ASN A 571 -5.64 45.17 26.29
N GLY A 572 -5.64 45.35 27.62
CA GLY A 572 -6.84 45.32 28.45
C GLY A 572 -7.61 43.99 28.34
N CYS A 573 -6.90 42.86 28.37
CA CYS A 573 -7.39 41.52 28.23
C CYS A 573 -7.99 41.16 26.82
N ARG A 574 -7.88 42.04 25.82
CA ARG A 574 -8.32 41.79 24.43
C ARG A 574 -7.17 41.25 23.62
N ALA A 575 -7.08 39.94 23.51
CA ALA A 575 -5.95 39.26 22.95
C ALA A 575 -6.21 38.68 21.55
N CYS A 576 -7.47 38.50 21.14
CA CYS A 576 -7.85 38.00 19.81
C CYS A 576 -9.13 38.67 19.31
N LEU A 577 -9.32 38.58 18.00
CA LEU A 577 -10.60 38.91 17.38
C LEU A 577 -11.51 37.69 17.41
N ALA A 578 -12.68 37.80 18.05
CA ALA A 578 -13.72 36.78 18.07
C ALA A 578 -14.96 37.29 17.33
N ILE A 579 -15.35 36.65 16.25
CA ILE A 579 -16.50 36.97 15.39
C ILE A 579 -17.54 35.86 15.52
N SER A 580 -18.78 36.22 15.75
CA SER A 580 -19.90 35.27 15.82
C SER A 580 -21.24 35.98 15.72
N SER A 581 -22.27 35.24 15.27
CA SER A 581 -23.66 35.67 15.36
C SER A 581 -24.27 35.49 16.75
N VAL A 582 -23.57 34.74 17.61
CA VAL A 582 -23.98 34.56 19.04
C VAL A 582 -23.95 35.88 19.76
N GLU A 583 -24.98 36.16 20.57
CA GLU A 583 -25.10 37.37 21.33
C GLU A 583 -23.84 37.68 22.17
N ARG A 584 -23.49 38.96 22.26
CA ARG A 584 -22.30 39.54 22.94
C ARG A 584 -20.98 39.42 22.13
N PHE A 585 -20.91 38.68 21.03
CA PHE A 585 -19.76 38.75 20.15
C PHE A 585 -19.92 39.81 19.05
N LYS A 586 -18.81 40.25 18.47
CA LYS A 586 -18.85 41.10 17.27
C LYS A 586 -19.33 40.28 16.09
N ARG A 587 -20.17 40.87 15.22
CA ARG A 587 -20.61 40.26 13.96
C ARG A 587 -19.72 40.65 12.77
N HIS A 588 -18.99 41.75 12.93
CA HIS A 588 -18.14 42.33 11.92
C HIS A 588 -16.92 43.01 12.56
N ALA A 589 -15.78 42.95 11.86
CA ALA A 589 -14.59 43.76 12.16
C ALA A 589 -13.86 44.08 10.87
N SER A 590 -13.30 45.32 10.79
CA SER A 590 -12.50 45.77 9.66
C SER A 590 -11.14 46.25 10.16
N ILE A 591 -10.07 45.88 9.44
CA ILE A 591 -8.72 46.32 9.75
C ILE A 591 -8.06 46.96 8.52
N SER A 592 -7.52 48.17 8.70
CA SER A 592 -6.81 48.90 7.63
C SER A 592 -5.44 48.25 7.38
N ILE A 593 -5.12 48.00 6.10
CA ILE A 593 -3.89 47.37 5.64
C ILE A 593 -2.98 48.38 4.88
N ASN A 594 -3.53 49.03 3.85
CA ASN A 594 -2.83 50.03 3.00
C ASN A 594 -1.50 49.53 2.42
N ARG A 595 -1.47 48.25 1.96
CA ARG A 595 -0.27 47.60 1.41
C ARG A 595 -0.64 46.63 0.29
N THR A 596 0.33 46.34 -0.56
CA THR A 596 0.29 45.20 -1.47
C THR A 596 0.76 43.93 -0.74
N ALA A 597 0.28 42.78 -1.15
CA ALA A 597 0.73 41.48 -0.70
C ALA A 597 0.52 40.44 -1.82
N ARG A 598 1.28 39.36 -1.83
CA ARG A 598 1.04 38.21 -2.70
C ARG A 598 0.15 37.18 -1.99
N SER A 599 0.31 37.06 -0.67
CA SER A 599 -0.52 36.19 0.16
C SER A 599 -0.76 36.80 1.54
N LEU A 600 -1.85 36.34 2.17
CA LEU A 600 -2.22 36.64 3.55
C LEU A 600 -2.19 35.35 4.36
N ASN A 601 -1.65 35.41 5.58
CA ASN A 601 -1.58 34.24 6.45
C ASN A 601 -2.35 34.56 7.75
N LEU A 602 -3.38 33.78 8.02
CA LEU A 602 -4.17 33.88 9.27
C LEU A 602 -3.71 32.81 10.27
N LEU A 603 -3.55 33.25 11.51
CA LEU A 603 -3.46 32.36 12.65
C LEU A 603 -4.83 32.32 13.32
N HIS A 604 -5.63 31.27 13.08
CA HIS A 604 -7.02 31.24 13.48
C HIS A 604 -7.56 29.83 13.74
N THR A 605 -8.75 29.76 14.33
CA THR A 605 -9.51 28.52 14.56
C THR A 605 -10.99 28.82 14.77
N LYS A 606 -11.81 27.78 14.86
CA LYS A 606 -13.26 27.89 15.11
C LYS A 606 -13.73 26.98 16.25
N GLY A 607 -14.89 27.37 16.79
CA GLY A 607 -15.79 26.50 17.54
C GLY A 607 -17.18 26.54 16.92
N GLY A 608 -17.99 25.51 17.14
CA GLY A 608 -19.36 25.43 16.59
C GLY A 608 -19.41 25.03 15.11
N ASP A 609 -20.35 25.58 14.36
CA ASP A 609 -20.76 25.18 13.00
C ASP A 609 -19.63 25.29 11.95
N ASP A 610 -19.79 24.56 10.84
CA ASP A 610 -18.75 24.40 9.81
C ASP A 610 -18.64 25.58 8.83
N LEU A 611 -19.71 26.25 8.54
CA LEU A 611 -19.71 27.49 7.77
C LEU A 611 -19.56 28.67 8.75
N VAL A 612 -18.38 29.28 8.76
CA VAL A 612 -17.93 30.13 9.86
C VAL A 612 -18.16 31.63 9.59
N GLY A 613 -17.73 32.08 8.41
CA GLY A 613 -17.74 33.51 8.10
C GLY A 613 -17.32 33.81 6.65
N LYS A 614 -17.06 35.07 6.40
CA LYS A 614 -16.55 35.59 5.13
C LYS A 614 -15.40 36.54 5.40
N LEU A 615 -14.28 36.34 4.69
CA LEU A 615 -13.13 37.24 4.63
C LEU A 615 -13.26 38.08 3.37
N THR A 616 -13.22 39.41 3.50
CA THR A 616 -13.31 40.31 2.34
C THR A 616 -12.09 41.22 2.29
N LEU A 617 -11.43 41.25 1.14
CA LEU A 617 -10.37 42.23 0.82
C LEU A 617 -10.99 43.41 0.10
N HIS A 618 -10.76 44.64 0.60
CA HIS A 618 -11.11 45.90 -0.04
C HIS A 618 -9.88 46.50 -0.67
N TYR A 619 -9.94 46.82 -1.96
CA TYR A 619 -8.83 47.44 -2.66
C TYR A 619 -8.94 48.97 -2.67
N ALA A 620 -7.81 49.63 -2.79
CA ALA A 620 -7.75 51.10 -2.87
C ALA A 620 -8.51 51.69 -4.07
N ASP A 621 -8.72 50.93 -5.12
CA ASP A 621 -9.52 51.28 -6.30
C ASP A 621 -11.03 51.08 -6.13
N GLY A 622 -11.49 50.62 -4.96
CA GLY A 622 -12.89 50.35 -4.63
C GLY A 622 -13.38 48.95 -5.03
N ALA A 623 -12.57 48.13 -5.69
CA ALA A 623 -12.91 46.73 -5.96
C ALA A 623 -12.80 45.89 -4.66
N THR A 624 -13.43 44.72 -4.66
CA THR A 624 -13.37 43.75 -3.55
C THR A 624 -13.13 42.35 -4.04
N HIS A 625 -12.52 41.54 -3.20
CA HIS A 625 -12.42 40.09 -3.34
C HIS A 625 -12.80 39.45 -2.02
N TRP A 626 -13.46 38.29 -2.05
CA TRP A 626 -13.89 37.62 -0.81
C TRP A 626 -13.83 36.11 -0.92
N GLU A 627 -13.67 35.46 0.23
CA GLU A 627 -13.67 34.00 0.39
C GLU A 627 -14.50 33.61 1.62
N TYR A 628 -15.31 32.54 1.51
CA TYR A 628 -15.99 31.95 2.65
C TYR A 628 -15.01 31.17 3.53
N ILE A 629 -15.16 31.31 4.84
CA ILE A 629 -14.40 30.55 5.84
C ILE A 629 -15.19 29.31 6.21
N ARG A 630 -14.66 28.14 5.86
CA ARG A 630 -15.32 26.84 5.99
C ARG A 630 -14.39 25.81 6.62
N ALA A 631 -14.96 24.97 7.50
CA ALA A 631 -14.23 23.84 8.09
C ALA A 631 -13.75 22.87 7.00
N GLY A 632 -12.56 22.33 7.20
CA GLY A 632 -11.92 21.39 6.26
C GLY A 632 -11.31 22.05 5.01
N ILE A 633 -11.56 23.33 4.77
CA ILE A 633 -11.04 24.08 3.60
C ILE A 633 -9.96 25.08 4.01
N ASN A 634 -10.34 26.04 4.84
CA ASN A 634 -9.49 27.14 5.24
C ASN A 634 -9.67 27.49 6.73
N ILE A 635 -10.27 26.62 7.52
CA ILE A 635 -10.32 26.66 8.98
C ILE A 635 -10.68 25.26 9.51
N ASN A 636 -10.30 24.95 10.78
CA ASN A 636 -10.76 23.75 11.45
C ASN A 636 -11.04 24.01 12.92
N HIS A 637 -11.69 23.01 13.54
CA HIS A 637 -12.08 23.06 14.95
C HIS A 637 -10.83 23.02 15.85
N TRP A 638 -10.84 23.77 16.94
CA TRP A 638 -9.74 23.88 17.87
C TRP A 638 -9.51 22.64 18.74
N TRP A 639 -10.51 21.75 18.86
CA TRP A 639 -10.40 20.46 19.53
C TRP A 639 -9.88 19.38 18.57
N ALA A 640 -8.99 18.53 19.10
CA ALA A 640 -8.38 17.46 18.32
C ALA A 640 -7.86 17.93 16.94
N PRO A 641 -6.99 18.98 16.91
CA PRO A 641 -6.54 19.56 15.66
C PRO A 641 -5.83 18.51 14.80
N VAL A 642 -6.16 18.50 13.53
CA VAL A 642 -5.52 17.64 12.53
C VAL A 642 -4.99 18.52 11.41
N ASP A 643 -3.80 18.21 10.94
CA ASP A 643 -3.36 18.75 9.67
C ASP A 643 -4.33 18.23 8.59
N SER A 644 -4.80 19.08 7.71
CA SER A 644 -5.87 18.76 6.73
C SER A 644 -5.50 17.68 5.70
N GLN A 645 -4.36 17.07 5.88
CA GLN A 645 -3.70 16.10 5.01
C GLN A 645 -4.45 14.79 4.78
N PHE A 646 -5.42 14.45 5.62
CA PHE A 646 -6.03 13.13 5.66
C PHE A 646 -7.52 13.09 5.36
N ASN A 647 -8.04 14.12 4.73
CA ASN A 647 -9.38 14.00 4.21
C ASN A 647 -9.30 13.46 2.77
N GLU A 648 -9.62 12.20 2.57
CA GLU A 648 -9.67 11.53 1.25
C GLU A 648 -10.48 12.31 0.19
N ARG A 649 -11.27 13.30 0.62
CA ARG A 649 -12.13 14.13 -0.22
C ARG A 649 -11.70 15.60 -0.31
N SER A 650 -10.70 16.04 0.43
CA SER A 650 -10.13 17.35 0.21
C SER A 650 -9.11 17.23 -0.91
N GLY A 651 -9.50 17.67 -2.09
CA GLY A 651 -8.65 17.69 -3.27
C GLY A 651 -7.29 18.33 -3.03
N PRO A 652 -6.33 18.06 -3.90
CA PRO A 652 -4.99 18.63 -3.88
C PRO A 652 -5.07 20.17 -3.79
N GLY A 653 -4.12 20.81 -3.18
CA GLY A 653 -4.10 22.27 -2.99
C GLY A 653 -4.77 22.80 -1.71
N ARG A 654 -5.65 22.06 -1.05
CA ARG A 654 -6.27 22.51 0.21
C ARG A 654 -5.39 22.26 1.42
N SER A 655 -4.60 21.18 1.43
CA SER A 655 -3.66 20.85 2.50
C SER A 655 -2.43 21.76 2.55
N GLU A 656 -2.05 22.36 1.43
CA GLU A 656 -0.92 23.30 1.34
C GLU A 656 -1.21 24.64 1.99
N ARG A 657 -2.48 24.99 2.09
CA ARG A 657 -2.96 26.28 2.59
C ARG A 657 -3.20 26.29 4.10
N MET A 658 -3.38 25.12 4.75
CA MET A 658 -3.78 25.02 6.15
C MET A 658 -2.96 23.95 6.89
N GLN A 659 -2.29 24.34 7.97
CA GLN A 659 -1.57 23.43 8.86
C GLN A 659 -1.76 23.81 10.32
N VAL A 660 -1.67 22.82 11.22
CA VAL A 660 -1.69 23.08 12.67
C VAL A 660 -0.45 23.90 13.04
N ALA A 661 -0.67 25.09 13.56
CA ALA A 661 0.37 26.00 14.01
C ALA A 661 0.91 25.62 15.39
N TRP A 662 0.00 25.37 16.32
CA TRP A 662 0.32 25.08 17.69
C TRP A 662 -0.64 24.04 18.25
N ARG A 663 -0.13 23.23 19.19
CA ARG A 663 -0.91 22.26 19.99
C ARG A 663 -0.68 22.50 21.46
N GLY A 664 -1.72 22.30 22.25
CA GLY A 664 -1.69 22.43 23.71
C GLY A 664 -2.86 21.73 24.35
N GLY A 665 -3.15 22.10 25.58
CA GLY A 665 -4.29 21.57 26.35
C GLY A 665 -4.83 22.58 27.34
N ASN A 666 -6.00 22.29 27.88
CA ASN A 666 -6.64 22.98 28.98
C ASN A 666 -7.13 21.98 30.06
N GLN A 667 -7.86 22.45 31.06
CA GLN A 667 -8.35 21.57 32.14
C GLN A 667 -9.37 20.53 31.67
N LYS A 668 -10.07 20.77 30.57
CA LYS A 668 -11.11 19.86 30.02
C LYS A 668 -10.59 18.92 28.97
N PHE A 669 -9.56 19.31 28.19
CA PHE A 669 -9.09 18.54 27.05
C PHE A 669 -7.60 18.75 26.77
N GLY A 670 -6.88 17.64 26.58
CA GLY A 670 -5.42 17.63 26.44
C GLY A 670 -4.92 17.86 25.01
N ASN A 671 -5.79 17.92 23.99
CA ASN A 671 -5.41 18.05 22.59
C ASN A 671 -6.18 19.20 21.92
N LEU A 672 -5.66 20.41 22.08
CA LEU A 672 -6.17 21.64 21.48
C LEU A 672 -5.19 22.18 20.44
N GLY A 673 -5.67 23.04 19.53
CA GLY A 673 -4.77 23.71 18.62
C GLY A 673 -5.39 24.84 17.81
N ILE A 674 -4.52 25.53 17.10
CA ILE A 674 -4.83 26.63 16.19
C ILE A 674 -4.08 26.42 14.90
N TYR A 675 -4.56 26.97 13.81
CA TYR A 675 -4.07 26.76 12.46
C TYR A 675 -3.41 28.00 11.88
N VAL A 676 -2.37 27.80 11.08
CA VAL A 676 -1.94 28.77 10.04
C VAL A 676 -2.66 28.41 8.76
N VAL A 677 -3.26 29.41 8.14
CA VAL A 677 -3.95 29.28 6.86
C VAL A 677 -3.52 30.38 5.93
N GLY A 678 -3.03 30.01 4.76
CA GLY A 678 -2.66 30.93 3.67
C GLY A 678 -3.86 31.22 2.75
N PHE A 679 -3.95 32.47 2.34
CA PHE A 679 -4.89 32.95 1.31
C PHE A 679 -4.09 33.59 0.19
N GLU A 680 -4.23 33.07 -1.03
CA GLU A 680 -3.65 33.71 -2.22
C GLU A 680 -4.38 35.01 -2.52
N HIS A 681 -3.62 36.04 -2.79
CA HIS A 681 -4.17 37.33 -3.21
C HIS A 681 -4.32 37.35 -4.74
N PRO A 682 -5.57 37.38 -5.29
CA PRO A 682 -5.76 37.25 -6.73
C PRO A 682 -5.27 38.45 -7.55
N HIS A 683 -5.05 39.60 -6.90
CA HIS A 683 -4.59 40.84 -7.53
C HIS A 683 -3.37 41.42 -6.78
N PRO A 684 -2.21 40.71 -6.78
CA PRO A 684 -1.05 41.09 -5.98
C PRO A 684 -0.49 42.48 -6.30
N GLU A 685 -0.81 43.04 -7.46
CA GLU A 685 -0.46 44.40 -7.89
C GLU A 685 -1.32 45.50 -7.21
N LYS A 686 -2.50 45.13 -6.64
CA LYS A 686 -3.40 46.08 -6.01
C LYS A 686 -3.07 46.29 -4.55
N VAL A 687 -3.23 47.54 -4.10
CA VAL A 687 -3.16 47.87 -2.68
C VAL A 687 -4.43 47.38 -1.96
N ILE A 688 -4.26 46.54 -0.97
CA ILE A 688 -5.33 46.13 -0.04
C ILE A 688 -5.52 47.33 0.93
N ALA A 689 -6.65 48.02 0.84
CA ALA A 689 -6.99 49.13 1.74
C ALA A 689 -7.40 48.59 3.12
N ALA A 690 -8.25 47.55 3.16
CA ALA A 690 -8.73 46.95 4.40
C ALA A 690 -9.06 45.47 4.20
N VAL A 691 -9.12 44.75 5.33
CA VAL A 691 -9.61 43.37 5.42
C VAL A 691 -10.79 43.35 6.38
N ASP A 692 -11.93 42.82 5.93
CA ASP A 692 -13.13 42.64 6.74
C ASP A 692 -13.32 41.17 7.13
N PHE A 693 -13.78 40.98 8.34
CA PHE A 693 -14.14 39.71 8.95
C PHE A 693 -15.62 39.76 9.28
N ASP A 694 -16.45 38.98 8.61
CA ASP A 694 -17.89 38.93 8.80
C ASP A 694 -18.33 37.54 9.30
N CYS A 695 -19.17 37.46 10.33
CA CYS A 695 -19.82 36.20 10.68
C CYS A 695 -20.99 35.92 9.73
N LEU A 696 -21.34 34.66 9.64
CA LEU A 696 -22.62 34.19 9.05
C LEU A 696 -23.60 33.87 10.19
N ASP A 697 -24.92 33.81 9.86
CA ASP A 697 -25.96 33.46 10.84
C ASP A 697 -25.95 31.95 11.16
N THR A 698 -24.82 31.49 11.67
CA THR A 698 -24.59 30.13 12.15
C THR A 698 -24.16 30.18 13.62
N GLY A 699 -24.11 29.08 14.33
CA GLY A 699 -23.61 29.03 15.69
C GLY A 699 -22.07 29.08 15.79
N ALA A 700 -21.37 29.32 14.68
CA ALA A 700 -19.91 29.33 14.66
C ALA A 700 -19.31 30.50 15.45
N LYS A 701 -18.19 30.23 16.12
CA LYS A 701 -17.31 31.22 16.72
C LYS A 701 -15.98 31.20 15.98
N TRP A 702 -15.64 32.27 15.30
CA TRP A 702 -14.39 32.43 14.57
C TRP A 702 -13.38 33.22 15.40
N MET A 703 -12.27 32.64 15.75
CA MET A 703 -11.20 33.28 16.49
C MET A 703 -9.99 33.52 15.59
N VAL A 704 -9.53 34.77 15.51
CA VAL A 704 -8.32 35.18 14.80
C VAL A 704 -7.30 35.71 15.81
N ALA A 705 -6.15 35.02 15.90
CA ALA A 705 -5.07 35.36 16.80
C ALA A 705 -3.94 36.19 16.15
N GLY A 706 -3.84 36.16 14.83
CA GLY A 706 -2.82 36.87 14.05
C GLY A 706 -3.12 36.96 12.57
N LEU A 707 -2.59 37.99 11.91
CA LEU A 707 -2.61 38.20 10.48
C LEU A 707 -1.23 38.66 10.03
N THR A 708 -0.68 37.97 9.03
CA THR A 708 0.63 38.32 8.44
C THR A 708 0.52 38.36 6.94
N LEU A 709 0.97 39.44 6.32
CA LEU A 709 1.09 39.60 4.87
C LEU A 709 2.44 39.05 4.39
N CYS A 710 2.45 38.50 3.17
CA CYS A 710 3.66 38.00 2.52
C CYS A 710 3.74 38.50 1.07
N ASP A 711 4.95 38.84 0.59
CA ASP A 711 5.21 39.23 -0.80
C ASP A 711 5.42 38.05 -1.75
N ALA A 712 5.33 36.82 -1.23
CA ALA A 712 5.48 35.57 -1.97
C ALA A 712 4.19 34.74 -1.94
N PRO A 713 4.04 33.73 -2.83
CA PRO A 713 2.96 32.75 -2.76
C PRO A 713 2.92 32.01 -1.43
N ILE A 714 1.82 31.35 -1.14
CA ILE A 714 1.68 30.53 0.06
C ILE A 714 2.74 29.42 0.08
N TYR A 715 3.39 29.28 1.24
CA TYR A 715 4.31 28.18 1.50
C TYR A 715 4.32 27.90 3.00
N LEU A 716 3.84 26.72 3.39
CA LEU A 716 3.74 26.27 4.78
C LEU A 716 4.62 25.03 5.02
N PRO A 717 5.85 25.17 5.55
CA PRO A 717 6.70 24.05 5.86
C PRO A 717 6.37 23.40 7.24
N PRO A 718 6.70 22.11 7.46
CA PRO A 718 7.16 21.20 6.41
C PRO A 718 6.04 20.99 5.39
N TRP A 719 6.43 21.00 4.12
CA TRP A 719 5.47 20.80 3.06
C TRP A 719 4.99 19.34 3.06
N ASN A 720 3.68 19.14 2.94
CA ASN A 720 3.12 17.82 2.84
C ASN A 720 3.44 17.20 1.48
N ASP A 721 4.19 16.11 1.50
CA ASP A 721 4.54 15.37 0.28
C ASP A 721 3.57 14.21 -0.03
N VAL A 722 2.59 13.96 0.83
CA VAL A 722 1.53 12.98 0.57
C VAL A 722 0.42 13.63 -0.24
N SER A 723 0.12 13.05 -1.39
CA SER A 723 -1.01 13.45 -2.23
C SER A 723 -2.27 12.65 -1.89
N TYR A 724 -2.14 11.34 -1.62
CA TYR A 724 -3.28 10.48 -1.33
C TYR A 724 -2.90 9.28 -0.44
N GLY A 725 -3.84 8.87 0.41
CA GLY A 725 -3.83 7.62 1.18
C GLY A 725 -2.61 7.40 2.07
N MET A 726 -2.80 7.42 3.40
CA MET A 726 -1.73 7.10 4.35
C MET A 726 -2.36 6.65 5.67
N PRO A 727 -2.01 5.45 6.16
CA PRO A 727 -1.24 4.40 5.47
C PRO A 727 -1.99 3.83 4.27
N ASN A 728 -1.30 3.04 3.41
CA ASN A 728 -1.95 2.36 2.29
C ASN A 728 -1.44 0.93 2.10
N ASN A 729 -2.36 -0.03 2.17
CA ASN A 729 -2.08 -1.45 2.08
C ASN A 729 -1.60 -1.89 0.67
N TRP A 730 -2.18 -1.35 -0.39
CA TRP A 730 -1.86 -1.68 -1.78
C TRP A 730 -0.40 -1.36 -2.13
N GLY A 731 0.05 -0.12 -1.85
CA GLY A 731 1.44 0.27 -2.08
C GLY A 731 2.43 -0.54 -1.25
N ALA A 732 2.11 -0.74 0.03
CA ALA A 732 2.93 -1.54 0.94
C ALA A 732 3.04 -3.00 0.48
N ALA A 733 1.96 -3.60 -0.03
CA ALA A 733 1.96 -4.98 -0.53
C ALA A 733 2.83 -5.16 -1.78
N ALA A 734 2.81 -4.21 -2.72
CA ALA A 734 3.67 -4.25 -3.90
C ALA A 734 5.16 -4.15 -3.54
N LEU A 735 5.51 -3.26 -2.60
CA LEU A 735 6.87 -3.15 -2.07
C LEU A 735 7.29 -4.40 -1.28
N THR A 736 6.37 -5.02 -0.52
CA THR A 736 6.62 -6.31 0.16
C THR A 736 6.96 -7.39 -0.86
N ALA A 737 6.20 -7.49 -1.95
CA ALA A 737 6.50 -8.43 -3.03
C ALA A 737 7.86 -8.13 -3.68
N ALA A 738 8.24 -6.86 -3.86
CA ALA A 738 9.55 -6.47 -4.37
C ALA A 738 10.70 -6.88 -3.44
N ILE A 739 10.53 -6.75 -2.12
CA ILE A 739 11.53 -7.20 -1.15
C ILE A 739 11.61 -8.73 -1.13
N VAL A 740 10.47 -9.41 -0.97
CA VAL A 740 10.44 -10.88 -0.77
C VAL A 740 10.77 -11.62 -2.06
N GLU A 741 10.04 -11.34 -3.14
CA GLU A 741 10.17 -12.05 -4.42
C GLU A 741 11.29 -11.49 -5.29
N GLY A 742 11.63 -10.19 -5.12
CA GLY A 742 12.68 -9.50 -5.85
C GLY A 742 14.05 -9.57 -5.17
N LEU A 743 14.28 -8.77 -4.13
CA LEU A 743 15.59 -8.63 -3.47
C LEU A 743 16.02 -9.91 -2.74
N ALA A 744 15.18 -10.42 -1.83
CA ALA A 744 15.42 -11.69 -1.15
C ALA A 744 15.28 -12.88 -2.11
N GLY A 745 14.55 -12.70 -3.20
CA GLY A 745 14.45 -13.62 -4.32
C GLY A 745 13.72 -14.93 -4.02
N VAL A 746 12.84 -14.94 -3.02
CA VAL A 746 12.03 -16.12 -2.65
C VAL A 746 10.73 -16.13 -3.43
N GLN A 747 10.58 -17.05 -4.36
CA GLN A 747 9.40 -17.17 -5.21
C GLN A 747 8.82 -18.58 -5.14
N ASP A 748 7.50 -18.67 -4.96
CA ASP A 748 6.75 -19.92 -5.04
C ASP A 748 6.57 -20.33 -6.51
N ARG A 749 7.22 -21.40 -6.92
CA ARG A 749 7.10 -22.00 -8.27
C ARG A 749 6.09 -23.14 -8.35
N GLY A 750 5.60 -23.58 -7.20
CA GLY A 750 4.49 -24.51 -7.05
C GLY A 750 3.26 -23.86 -6.43
N THR A 751 2.70 -24.49 -5.41
CA THR A 751 1.71 -23.97 -4.49
C THR A 751 2.18 -24.24 -3.07
N ALA A 752 1.95 -23.31 -2.14
CA ALA A 752 2.40 -23.44 -0.76
C ALA A 752 3.91 -23.76 -0.66
N PHE A 753 4.73 -23.18 -1.55
CA PHE A 753 6.16 -23.47 -1.67
C PHE A 753 6.51 -24.96 -1.91
N SER A 754 5.64 -25.73 -2.58
CA SER A 754 5.98 -27.11 -2.97
C SER A 754 7.18 -27.20 -3.95
N ARG A 755 7.44 -26.14 -4.71
CA ARG A 755 8.67 -25.82 -5.42
C ARG A 755 9.03 -24.37 -5.18
N ALA A 756 10.30 -24.09 -4.94
CA ALA A 756 10.74 -22.74 -4.65
C ALA A 756 11.93 -22.31 -5.52
N ARG A 757 11.95 -21.04 -5.91
CA ARG A 757 13.14 -20.36 -6.42
C ARG A 757 13.74 -19.51 -5.29
N ILE A 758 15.06 -19.60 -5.13
CA ILE A 758 15.83 -18.76 -4.21
C ILE A 758 16.87 -18.00 -5.04
N ALA A 759 16.66 -16.74 -5.28
CA ALA A 759 17.52 -15.89 -6.12
C ALA A 759 17.91 -14.60 -5.37
N PRO A 760 18.75 -14.66 -4.35
CA PRO A 760 19.14 -13.52 -3.54
C PRO A 760 19.94 -12.50 -4.36
N ARG A 761 19.55 -11.21 -4.28
CA ARG A 761 20.22 -10.10 -4.97
C ARG A 761 20.85 -9.12 -3.99
N TRP A 762 21.22 -9.57 -2.79
CA TRP A 762 21.84 -8.77 -1.73
C TRP A 762 23.06 -7.97 -2.16
N PRO A 763 23.94 -8.48 -3.07
CA PRO A 763 25.06 -7.69 -3.57
C PRO A 763 24.65 -6.37 -4.24
N ALA A 764 23.49 -6.33 -4.90
CA ALA A 764 22.97 -5.12 -5.53
C ALA A 764 22.52 -4.04 -4.51
N ALA A 765 22.10 -4.48 -3.32
CA ALA A 765 21.80 -3.61 -2.18
C ALA A 765 23.04 -3.29 -1.32
N GLY A 766 24.24 -3.72 -1.72
CA GLY A 766 25.46 -3.51 -0.95
C GLY A 766 25.59 -4.39 0.30
N THR A 767 24.71 -5.37 0.49
CA THR A 767 24.61 -6.25 1.66
C THR A 767 25.42 -7.53 1.45
N ASN A 768 26.18 -7.93 2.45
CA ASN A 768 27.01 -9.14 2.39
C ASN A 768 26.39 -10.30 3.17
N THR A 769 25.60 -10.04 4.20
CA THR A 769 24.95 -11.08 4.99
C THR A 769 23.46 -10.81 5.16
N ALA A 770 22.66 -11.87 5.04
CA ALA A 770 21.24 -11.81 5.30
C ALA A 770 20.70 -13.14 5.81
N LYS A 771 19.75 -13.09 6.75
CA LYS A 771 18.89 -14.21 7.13
C LYS A 771 17.47 -13.90 6.68
N VAL A 772 16.90 -14.78 5.91
CA VAL A 772 15.59 -14.61 5.30
C VAL A 772 14.69 -15.77 5.69
N SER A 773 13.52 -15.43 6.17
CA SER A 773 12.42 -16.37 6.39
C SER A 773 11.22 -15.84 5.60
N VAL A 774 10.59 -16.67 4.81
CA VAL A 774 9.38 -16.36 4.04
C VAL A 774 8.42 -17.51 4.17
N GLY A 775 7.18 -17.24 4.57
CA GLY A 775 6.18 -18.28 4.71
C GLY A 775 4.76 -17.79 4.42
N TYR A 776 3.88 -18.75 4.13
CA TYR A 776 2.46 -18.51 4.02
C TYR A 776 1.74 -19.05 5.26
N PRO A 777 1.24 -18.19 6.17
CA PRO A 777 0.47 -18.64 7.33
C PRO A 777 -0.77 -19.47 6.96
N ALA A 778 -1.33 -19.27 5.77
CA ALA A 778 -2.50 -19.99 5.27
C ALA A 778 -2.24 -21.49 5.04
N SER A 779 -1.02 -21.89 4.66
CA SER A 779 -0.64 -23.27 4.38
C SER A 779 0.49 -23.80 5.25
N GLN A 780 1.19 -22.92 5.94
CA GLN A 780 2.48 -23.18 6.61
C GLN A 780 3.61 -23.57 5.66
N GLY A 781 3.44 -23.39 4.34
CA GLY A 781 4.52 -23.48 3.37
C GLY A 781 5.54 -22.38 3.59
N TYR A 782 6.85 -22.70 3.49
CA TYR A 782 7.90 -21.74 3.79
C TYR A 782 9.20 -22.01 3.04
N VAL A 783 10.07 -20.98 3.02
CA VAL A 783 11.49 -21.05 2.67
C VAL A 783 12.26 -20.22 3.69
N ARG A 784 13.40 -20.75 4.14
CA ARG A 784 14.36 -20.02 4.96
C ARG A 784 15.77 -20.22 4.43
N TYR A 785 16.57 -19.14 4.41
CA TYR A 785 17.99 -19.23 4.11
C TYR A 785 18.83 -18.24 4.92
N ASN A 786 20.10 -18.61 5.14
CA ASN A 786 21.18 -17.74 5.59
C ASN A 786 22.11 -17.51 4.39
N TYR A 787 22.42 -16.27 4.08
CA TYR A 787 23.29 -15.86 2.97
C TYR A 787 24.50 -15.12 3.49
N GLU A 788 25.67 -15.47 2.99
CA GLU A 788 26.94 -14.79 3.27
C GLU A 788 27.76 -14.65 1.98
N CYS A 789 28.25 -13.45 1.69
CA CYS A 789 29.14 -13.15 0.59
C CYS A 789 30.42 -12.52 1.10
N ASP A 790 31.49 -13.32 1.22
CA ASP A 790 32.82 -12.78 1.51
C ASP A 790 33.47 -12.25 0.23
N ARG A 791 33.47 -10.93 0.12
CA ARG A 791 34.04 -10.23 -1.05
C ARG A 791 35.55 -10.37 -1.16
N ALA A 792 36.26 -10.56 -0.05
CA ALA A 792 37.70 -10.62 -0.04
C ALA A 792 38.22 -11.99 -0.49
N SER A 793 37.58 -13.05 -0.01
CA SER A 793 37.93 -14.43 -0.40
C SER A 793 37.28 -14.89 -1.71
N GLY A 794 36.32 -14.12 -2.26
CA GLY A 794 35.57 -14.51 -3.44
C GLY A 794 34.66 -15.72 -3.20
N ARG A 795 33.92 -15.72 -2.08
CA ARG A 795 33.08 -16.84 -1.67
C ARG A 795 31.66 -16.38 -1.39
N ILE A 796 30.69 -17.21 -1.81
CA ILE A 796 29.30 -17.15 -1.36
C ILE A 796 29.00 -18.44 -0.60
N ALA A 797 28.46 -18.34 0.62
CA ALA A 797 27.94 -19.46 1.38
C ALA A 797 26.43 -19.24 1.62
N MET A 798 25.66 -20.31 1.54
CA MET A 798 24.22 -20.24 1.79
C MET A 798 23.73 -21.56 2.39
N ASP A 799 23.13 -21.47 3.58
CA ASP A 799 22.33 -22.56 4.14
C ASP A 799 20.87 -22.28 3.84
N PHE A 800 20.11 -23.29 3.41
CA PHE A 800 18.68 -23.11 3.12
C PHE A 800 17.86 -24.36 3.38
N THR A 801 16.57 -24.17 3.65
CA THR A 801 15.57 -25.22 3.83
C THR A 801 14.19 -24.67 3.56
N GLY A 802 13.20 -25.54 3.48
CA GLY A 802 11.79 -25.16 3.29
C GLY A 802 10.87 -26.34 3.16
N SER A 803 9.63 -26.07 2.82
CA SER A 803 8.64 -27.08 2.48
C SER A 803 8.72 -27.59 1.03
N ALA A 804 9.64 -27.05 0.23
CA ALA A 804 9.80 -27.40 -1.18
C ALA A 804 10.44 -28.77 -1.37
N GLU A 805 9.94 -29.52 -2.34
CA GLU A 805 10.57 -30.75 -2.82
C GLU A 805 11.77 -30.46 -3.72
N GLN A 806 11.80 -29.28 -4.35
CA GLN A 806 12.87 -28.80 -5.23
C GLN A 806 13.10 -27.30 -5.03
N PHE A 807 14.37 -26.93 -4.93
CA PHE A 807 14.83 -25.54 -4.89
C PHE A 807 15.64 -25.22 -6.17
N ASP A 808 15.19 -24.20 -6.90
CA ASP A 808 15.94 -23.61 -8.00
C ASP A 808 16.74 -22.42 -7.43
N VAL A 809 18.04 -22.59 -7.17
CA VAL A 809 18.90 -21.57 -6.55
C VAL A 809 19.67 -20.81 -7.64
N GLU A 810 19.56 -19.48 -7.63
CA GLU A 810 20.21 -18.60 -8.60
C GLU A 810 21.03 -17.52 -7.88
N LEU A 811 22.33 -17.67 -7.85
CA LEU A 811 23.23 -16.73 -7.14
C LEU A 811 23.77 -15.67 -8.11
N LEU A 812 23.50 -14.40 -7.81
CA LEU A 812 24.02 -13.25 -8.56
C LEU A 812 25.55 -13.18 -8.41
N LEU A 813 26.25 -13.27 -9.53
CA LEU A 813 27.71 -13.18 -9.60
C LEU A 813 28.15 -11.74 -9.84
N LYS A 814 29.28 -11.36 -9.29
CA LYS A 814 29.90 -10.07 -9.62
C LYS A 814 30.35 -10.04 -11.08
N PRO A 815 30.29 -8.87 -11.73
CA PRO A 815 30.79 -8.70 -13.08
C PRO A 815 32.24 -9.17 -13.22
N GLY A 816 32.51 -9.93 -14.29
CA GLY A 816 33.86 -10.44 -14.61
C GLY A 816 34.34 -11.63 -13.79
N LYS A 817 33.60 -12.09 -12.79
CA LYS A 817 34.00 -13.22 -11.94
C LYS A 817 33.62 -14.56 -12.58
N MET A 818 34.55 -15.56 -12.48
CA MET A 818 34.37 -16.93 -12.96
C MET A 818 34.18 -17.88 -11.78
N ILE A 819 33.21 -18.80 -11.90
CA ILE A 819 33.05 -19.87 -10.89
C ILE A 819 34.26 -20.77 -10.97
N ARG A 820 34.88 -20.97 -9.81
CA ARG A 820 36.05 -21.82 -9.62
C ARG A 820 35.65 -23.17 -9.08
N ARG A 821 34.72 -23.18 -8.13
CA ARG A 821 34.27 -24.40 -7.45
C ARG A 821 32.88 -24.17 -6.87
N ALA A 822 32.07 -25.22 -6.83
CA ALA A 822 30.80 -25.23 -6.13
C ALA A 822 30.61 -26.54 -5.36
N ILE A 823 30.14 -26.45 -4.14
CA ILE A 823 29.86 -27.58 -3.25
C ILE A 823 28.44 -27.47 -2.74
N LEU A 824 27.65 -28.52 -2.94
CA LEU A 824 26.32 -28.67 -2.36
C LEU A 824 26.31 -29.91 -1.47
N ASP A 825 25.94 -29.72 -0.19
CA ASP A 825 25.85 -30.81 0.81
C ASP A 825 27.11 -31.69 0.88
N GLY A 826 28.32 -31.01 0.87
CA GLY A 826 29.61 -31.66 0.91
C GLY A 826 30.12 -32.24 -0.42
N ASN A 827 29.28 -32.26 -1.46
CA ASN A 827 29.63 -32.81 -2.77
C ASN A 827 29.96 -31.69 -3.76
N GLU A 828 31.06 -31.85 -4.50
CA GLU A 828 31.40 -30.92 -5.58
C GLU A 828 30.41 -31.12 -6.75
N ILE A 829 29.82 -30.00 -7.23
CA ILE A 829 28.82 -30.00 -8.28
C ILE A 829 29.27 -29.15 -9.49
N LYS A 830 28.76 -29.51 -10.68
CA LYS A 830 28.87 -28.68 -11.86
C LYS A 830 27.77 -27.62 -11.85
N VAL A 831 28.12 -26.37 -12.06
CA VAL A 831 27.17 -25.23 -12.05
C VAL A 831 27.02 -24.68 -13.45
N GLU A 832 25.78 -24.49 -13.85
CA GLU A 832 25.43 -23.74 -15.05
C GLU A 832 25.39 -22.25 -14.77
N THR A 833 25.59 -21.43 -15.80
CA THR A 833 25.46 -19.98 -15.68
C THR A 833 24.42 -19.46 -16.65
N ARG A 834 23.60 -18.51 -16.17
CA ARG A 834 22.62 -17.80 -16.97
C ARG A 834 22.96 -16.30 -16.96
N THR A 835 22.82 -15.65 -18.12
CA THR A 835 23.01 -14.20 -18.25
C THR A 835 21.67 -13.57 -18.57
N ILE A 836 21.32 -12.51 -17.84
CA ILE A 836 20.13 -11.67 -18.07
C ILE A 836 20.67 -10.23 -18.13
N GLU A 837 20.55 -9.58 -19.29
CA GLU A 837 21.20 -8.28 -19.55
C GLU A 837 22.72 -8.35 -19.22
N SER A 838 23.19 -7.50 -18.31
CA SER A 838 24.58 -7.53 -17.84
C SER A 838 24.81 -8.43 -16.62
N SER A 839 23.77 -8.97 -16.04
CA SER A 839 23.81 -9.76 -14.80
C SER A 839 24.03 -11.23 -15.08
N ARG A 840 24.93 -11.85 -14.37
CA ARG A 840 25.26 -13.27 -14.49
C ARG A 840 24.90 -14.02 -13.22
N TYR A 841 24.26 -15.16 -13.38
CA TYR A 841 23.82 -16.01 -12.28
C TYR A 841 24.43 -17.41 -12.36
N ALA A 842 24.83 -17.96 -11.21
CA ALA A 842 25.06 -19.37 -11.01
C ALA A 842 23.74 -20.06 -10.76
N VAL A 843 23.43 -21.12 -11.52
CA VAL A 843 22.17 -21.87 -11.44
C VAL A 843 22.42 -23.25 -10.86
N ILE A 844 21.76 -23.55 -9.74
CA ILE A 844 21.91 -24.80 -8.98
C ILE A 844 20.51 -25.35 -8.68
N VAL A 845 20.34 -26.66 -8.74
CA VAL A 845 19.12 -27.32 -8.30
C VAL A 845 19.46 -28.18 -7.08
N ALA A 846 18.66 -28.02 -6.01
CA ALA A 846 18.72 -28.87 -4.83
C ALA A 846 17.36 -29.58 -4.65
N GLU A 847 17.38 -30.85 -4.28
CA GLU A 847 16.18 -31.67 -4.10
C GLU A 847 16.04 -32.13 -2.64
N GLY A 848 14.81 -32.17 -2.15
CA GLY A 848 14.43 -32.60 -0.81
C GLY A 848 14.26 -31.44 0.16
N PHE A 849 13.59 -31.74 1.26
CA PHE A 849 13.16 -30.79 2.30
C PHE A 849 14.13 -30.73 3.49
N ALA A 850 15.31 -31.40 3.42
CA ALA A 850 16.34 -31.28 4.42
C ALA A 850 16.99 -29.89 4.40
N ALA A 851 17.87 -29.62 5.36
CA ALA A 851 18.72 -28.45 5.30
C ALA A 851 19.84 -28.67 4.28
N HIS A 852 20.02 -27.74 3.36
CA HIS A 852 21.06 -27.76 2.34
C HIS A 852 22.14 -26.74 2.67
N GLN A 853 23.38 -27.07 2.32
CA GLN A 853 24.55 -26.20 2.44
C GLN A 853 25.22 -26.01 1.08
N LEU A 854 25.20 -24.78 0.60
CA LEU A 854 25.81 -24.39 -0.68
C LEU A 854 27.00 -23.48 -0.46
N MET A 855 28.12 -23.82 -1.08
CA MET A 855 29.31 -22.97 -1.14
C MET A 855 29.73 -22.76 -2.60
N LEU A 856 29.95 -21.52 -2.99
CA LEU A 856 30.40 -21.10 -4.31
C LEU A 856 31.68 -20.27 -4.17
N GLU A 857 32.78 -20.72 -4.82
CA GLU A 857 34.03 -19.99 -4.93
C GLU A 857 34.19 -19.42 -6.35
N PHE A 858 34.69 -18.19 -6.44
CA PHE A 858 34.94 -17.51 -7.70
C PHE A 858 36.25 -16.76 -7.70
N ALA A 859 36.88 -16.62 -8.90
CA ALA A 859 38.14 -15.92 -9.10
C ALA A 859 37.90 -14.57 -9.80
#